data_846bb53fe4bec0275f766d501fd8d066
#
_entry.id   846bb53fe4bec0275f766d501fd8d066
#
_cell.length_a   1.000
_cell.length_b   1.000
_cell.length_c   1.000
_cell.angle_alpha   90.00
_cell.angle_beta   90.00
_cell.angle_gamma   90.00
#
_symmetry.space_group_name_H-M   'P 1'
#
loop_
_entity.id
_entity.type
_entity.pdbx_description
1 polymer ?
#
loop_
_entity_poly.entity_id
_entity_poly.type
_entity_poly.pdbx_seq_one_letter_code
_entity_poly.pdbx_strand_id
1 'polypeptide(L)'
;MRQIFAMSAKHTNLLAREKSPYLLQHAHNPVDWFAWNDEAFEKARRENKPVFLSVGYSTCHWCHVMERESFEDERVGKFLNEHFVSIKVDREERPDVDKIYMTFVQATTGGGGWPMNVFLTPDLKPFFGGTYFPPDARYGRPGFLELLQQISRLWQERKGEIAASAAEIHARLEAATTNPAESNPPLTADVLKNAAEIFKSSYDPVHGGFGGVPKFPQPSTPQLLLRCANRFHDDEAARMVLHTCERMAAGGIHDQLGGGFARYAVDAGWLVPHFEKMLYDNAQLAQLYLDAFLVSGDARHAEVARDILDYVLRDMTHPDGGFYSAEDADSEGHEGKFYCWTKDELSRLLTVEEFNVTVKFFGITAEGNFVDHSHPSPLTGQNVLSIVYPIRSGVSAERRKNSEPTTLCRDAATTTDGELLASAKSKMLAARAKRVRPHLDDKILASWNGLMLGAFARASAVLGEEKYRAAAEKNLRFIQSKLWQPQSGAAVSAAPKERRRDACATLFHRWRDGKRDNVQLLEGYAFLLYGVIELYEATLEPKHLDFAIELAEAMLAIFFDSENGGFWQSANAAKDLILRVKDDYDGAEPSGNSVATLALLKLGAITGRKDFTEAAGKTLRLFAHRLQNFPQAMPFLLHALDFSLQEPRRVVIAGDTDSTNFHELLRAAHSVYQPNKIVLGNTGAVEEFARVLPTKAGPVVYLCAGQLCQPPTSNIAEVKKLLK
;
A
#
# COMPACT_ATOMS: atom_id res chain seq x y z
N MET A 1 5.50 29.23 -2.51
CA MET A 1 5.04 30.28 -1.60
C MET A 1 5.56 29.99 -0.20
N ARG A 2 6.76 30.50 0.12
CA ARG A 2 7.36 30.38 1.46
C ARG A 2 7.05 31.67 2.21
N GLN A 3 5.96 31.71 2.94
CA GLN A 3 5.69 32.72 3.97
C GLN A 3 4.49 32.27 4.80
N ILE A 4 4.74 31.35 5.75
CA ILE A 4 3.84 31.15 6.88
C ILE A 4 4.73 31.18 8.12
N PHE A 5 4.58 32.27 8.90
CA PHE A 5 4.99 32.47 10.28
C PHE A 5 6.41 32.02 10.70
N ALA A 6 7.40 32.89 10.47
CA ALA A 6 8.54 32.96 11.35
C ALA A 6 8.12 33.70 12.67
N MET A 7 7.25 33.13 13.46
CA MET A 7 7.35 33.29 14.90
C MET A 7 8.68 32.62 15.28
N SER A 8 9.59 33.30 15.96
CA SER A 8 10.80 32.69 16.50
C SER A 8 10.35 31.54 17.37
N ALA A 9 10.53 30.31 16.87
CA ALA A 9 10.13 29.12 17.61
C ALA A 9 10.85 29.13 18.96
N LYS A 10 10.12 29.07 20.07
CA LYS A 10 10.66 29.10 21.42
C LYS A 10 11.62 27.93 21.67
N HIS A 11 11.36 26.81 21.01
CA HIS A 11 12.13 25.59 21.08
C HIS A 11 12.58 25.13 19.70
N THR A 12 13.74 24.51 19.62
CA THR A 12 14.22 23.79 18.41
C THR A 12 15.05 22.62 18.88
N ASN A 13 14.59 21.41 18.60
CA ASN A 13 15.27 20.17 18.94
C ASN A 13 16.03 19.57 17.75
N LEU A 14 16.64 18.39 17.91
CA LEU A 14 17.51 17.77 16.91
C LEU A 14 16.77 17.36 15.64
N LEU A 15 15.45 17.15 15.69
CA LEU A 15 14.65 16.77 14.52
C LEU A 15 14.64 17.83 13.42
N ALA A 16 14.98 19.09 13.72
CA ALA A 16 15.14 20.15 12.72
C ALA A 16 16.22 19.84 11.66
N ARG A 17 17.07 18.84 11.89
CA ARG A 17 18.12 18.40 10.96
C ARG A 17 17.66 17.26 10.04
N GLU A 18 16.52 16.67 10.33
CA GLU A 18 16.00 15.51 9.65
C GLU A 18 15.34 15.86 8.29
N LYS A 19 14.99 14.83 7.52
CA LYS A 19 14.33 14.97 6.22
C LYS A 19 12.91 14.40 6.20
N SER A 20 12.52 13.63 7.20
CA SER A 20 11.13 13.17 7.33
C SER A 20 10.20 14.36 7.57
N PRO A 21 9.11 14.53 6.79
CA PRO A 21 8.08 15.51 7.09
C PRO A 21 7.52 15.35 8.50
N TYR A 22 7.29 14.12 8.94
CA TYR A 22 6.79 13.80 10.28
C TYR A 22 7.75 14.26 11.39
N LEU A 23 9.05 13.97 11.25
CA LEU A 23 10.03 14.40 12.25
C LEU A 23 10.15 15.92 12.29
N LEU A 24 10.06 16.59 11.14
CA LEU A 24 10.10 18.06 11.03
C LEU A 24 8.87 18.74 11.68
N GLN A 25 7.69 18.12 11.66
CA GLN A 25 6.51 18.60 12.38
C GLN A 25 6.81 18.75 13.88
N HIS A 26 7.57 17.84 14.47
CA HIS A 26 7.94 17.83 15.89
C HIS A 26 9.21 18.61 16.23
N ALA A 27 9.84 19.28 15.27
CA ALA A 27 11.12 19.98 15.45
C ALA A 27 11.06 21.17 16.45
N HIS A 28 9.85 21.67 16.73
CA HIS A 28 9.62 22.84 17.57
C HIS A 28 8.86 22.53 18.88
N ASN A 29 8.64 21.26 19.17
CA ASN A 29 8.10 20.85 20.46
C ASN A 29 9.10 21.16 21.59
N PRO A 30 8.63 21.44 22.84
CA PRO A 30 9.49 21.61 24.03
C PRO A 30 10.22 20.30 24.44
N VAL A 31 9.87 19.15 23.85
CA VAL A 31 10.55 17.87 24.07
C VAL A 31 11.86 17.84 23.29
N ASP A 32 12.96 17.42 23.93
CA ASP A 32 14.29 17.22 23.31
C ASP A 32 14.31 15.92 22.51
N TRP A 33 13.56 15.91 21.41
CA TRP A 33 13.45 14.75 20.52
C TRP A 33 14.74 14.41 19.80
N PHE A 34 15.07 13.13 19.77
CA PHE A 34 16.06 12.52 18.89
C PHE A 34 15.37 11.75 17.77
N ALA A 35 16.01 11.62 16.62
CA ALA A 35 15.70 10.58 15.67
C ALA A 35 16.25 9.21 16.16
N TRP A 36 15.87 8.12 15.51
CA TRP A 36 16.38 6.78 15.79
C TRP A 36 17.82 6.67 15.30
N ASN A 37 18.78 6.87 16.21
CA ASN A 37 20.21 6.89 15.89
C ASN A 37 21.10 6.57 17.10
N ASP A 38 22.38 6.31 16.84
CA ASP A 38 23.37 5.97 17.87
C ASP A 38 23.54 7.06 18.93
N GLU A 39 23.40 8.35 18.58
CA GLU A 39 23.51 9.47 19.53
C GLU A 39 22.48 9.35 20.66
N ALA A 40 21.23 9.01 20.31
CA ALA A 40 20.16 8.79 21.27
C ALA A 40 20.44 7.55 22.15
N PHE A 41 20.91 6.46 21.55
CA PHE A 41 21.17 5.21 22.25
C PHE A 41 22.34 5.33 23.23
N GLU A 42 23.41 5.98 22.82
CA GLU A 42 24.57 6.26 23.68
C GLU A 42 24.21 7.19 24.83
N LYS A 43 23.37 8.20 24.58
CA LYS A 43 22.87 9.09 25.64
C LYS A 43 22.05 8.30 26.66
N ALA A 44 21.14 7.43 26.24
CA ALA A 44 20.33 6.61 27.13
C ALA A 44 21.20 5.70 28.00
N ARG A 45 22.20 5.05 27.42
CA ARG A 45 23.15 4.20 28.16
C ARG A 45 24.00 5.01 29.15
N ARG A 46 24.57 6.12 28.70
CA ARG A 46 25.47 6.97 29.53
C ARG A 46 24.73 7.59 30.73
N GLU A 47 23.50 8.08 30.49
CA GLU A 47 22.70 8.70 31.53
C GLU A 47 21.85 7.69 32.31
N ASN A 48 21.86 6.44 31.87
CA ASN A 48 21.07 5.35 32.45
C ASN A 48 19.58 5.68 32.59
N LYS A 49 19.04 6.38 31.58
CA LYS A 49 17.63 6.77 31.48
C LYS A 49 16.85 5.79 30.62
N PRO A 50 15.58 5.50 30.94
CA PRO A 50 14.71 4.78 30.02
C PRO A 50 14.46 5.62 28.75
N VAL A 51 14.23 4.92 27.64
CA VAL A 51 13.87 5.57 26.38
C VAL A 51 12.36 5.68 26.29
N PHE A 52 11.86 6.86 25.92
CA PHE A 52 10.49 7.06 25.48
C PHE A 52 10.50 7.09 23.94
N LEU A 53 9.98 6.04 23.33
CA LEU A 53 9.84 5.89 21.88
C LEU A 53 8.43 6.24 21.45
N SER A 54 8.29 7.23 20.56
CA SER A 54 7.01 7.59 19.95
C SER A 54 7.09 7.42 18.43
N VAL A 55 6.24 6.58 17.87
CA VAL A 55 6.19 6.22 16.46
C VAL A 55 4.88 6.68 15.84
N GLY A 56 4.95 7.26 14.65
CA GLY A 56 3.81 7.73 13.89
C GLY A 56 4.18 8.02 12.44
N TYR A 57 3.40 8.82 11.74
CA TYR A 57 3.64 9.25 10.37
C TYR A 57 2.98 10.61 10.08
N SER A 58 3.39 11.25 9.00
CA SER A 58 3.12 12.67 8.72
C SER A 58 1.62 13.02 8.60
N THR A 59 0.80 12.12 8.04
CA THR A 59 -0.63 12.33 7.81
C THR A 59 -1.51 11.69 8.90
N CYS A 60 -0.91 11.26 10.01
CA CYS A 60 -1.59 10.58 11.10
C CYS A 60 -2.39 11.56 11.98
N HIS A 61 -3.70 11.61 11.82
CA HIS A 61 -4.59 12.49 12.59
C HIS A 61 -4.39 12.39 14.13
N TRP A 62 -4.42 11.18 14.69
CA TRP A 62 -4.24 10.99 16.14
C TRP A 62 -2.83 11.31 16.63
N CYS A 63 -1.81 11.30 15.73
CA CYS A 63 -0.48 11.78 16.04
C CYS A 63 -0.47 13.30 16.23
N HIS A 64 -1.20 14.04 15.37
CA HIS A 64 -1.39 15.48 15.50
C HIS A 64 -2.20 15.86 16.76
N VAL A 65 -3.21 15.05 17.10
CA VAL A 65 -3.97 15.24 18.35
C VAL A 65 -3.03 15.12 19.55
N MET A 66 -2.24 14.05 19.64
CA MET A 66 -1.32 13.83 20.76
C MET A 66 -0.18 14.87 20.79
N GLU A 67 0.24 15.38 19.64
CA GLU A 67 1.20 16.49 19.57
C GLU A 67 0.66 17.74 20.27
N ARG A 68 -0.51 18.22 19.84
CA ARG A 68 -1.15 19.41 20.37
C ARG A 68 -1.51 19.27 21.87
N GLU A 69 -1.99 18.10 22.28
CA GLU A 69 -2.46 17.88 23.65
C GLU A 69 -1.34 17.58 24.65
N SER A 70 -0.22 16.98 24.19
CA SER A 70 0.82 16.48 25.09
C SER A 70 2.23 16.93 24.75
N PHE A 71 2.65 16.88 23.48
CA PHE A 71 4.05 17.16 23.14
C PHE A 71 4.37 18.66 23.02
N GLU A 72 3.36 19.51 22.88
CA GLU A 72 3.47 20.97 22.95
C GLU A 72 3.36 21.51 24.40
N ASP A 73 2.95 20.68 25.38
CA ASP A 73 2.86 21.07 26.77
C ASP A 73 4.27 21.16 27.41
N GLU A 74 4.62 22.37 27.89
CA GLU A 74 5.89 22.67 28.53
C GLU A 74 6.17 21.79 29.77
N ARG A 75 5.14 21.37 30.51
CA ARG A 75 5.29 20.52 31.71
C ARG A 75 5.68 19.11 31.31
N VAL A 76 5.05 18.60 30.25
CA VAL A 76 5.36 17.29 29.66
C VAL A 76 6.76 17.31 29.08
N GLY A 77 7.08 18.34 28.26
CA GLY A 77 8.41 18.50 27.67
C GLY A 77 9.52 18.52 28.72
N LYS A 78 9.37 19.36 29.77
CA LYS A 78 10.34 19.45 30.86
C LYS A 78 10.52 18.08 31.58
N PHE A 79 9.42 17.36 31.87
CA PHE A 79 9.49 16.09 32.55
C PHE A 79 10.17 15.02 31.69
N LEU A 80 9.84 14.93 30.41
CA LEU A 80 10.48 14.01 29.46
C LEU A 80 11.99 14.27 29.37
N ASN A 81 12.41 15.52 29.20
CA ASN A 81 13.82 15.90 29.06
C ASN A 81 14.65 15.56 30.30
N GLU A 82 14.05 15.67 31.49
CA GLU A 82 14.71 15.38 32.75
C GLU A 82 14.84 13.88 32.99
N HIS A 83 13.81 13.07 32.68
CA HIS A 83 13.71 11.68 33.15
C HIS A 83 13.88 10.62 32.06
N PHE A 84 13.78 10.99 30.77
CA PHE A 84 13.81 10.07 29.63
C PHE A 84 14.80 10.54 28.54
N VAL A 85 15.16 9.64 27.65
CA VAL A 85 15.67 9.99 26.34
C VAL A 85 14.52 9.77 25.34
N SER A 86 14.02 10.85 24.75
CA SER A 86 12.84 10.83 23.90
C SER A 86 13.23 10.64 22.44
N ILE A 87 12.75 9.56 21.80
CA ILE A 87 13.04 9.21 20.41
C ILE A 87 11.74 9.26 19.60
N LYS A 88 11.77 9.98 18.48
CA LYS A 88 10.68 10.05 17.51
C LYS A 88 11.03 9.25 16.26
N VAL A 89 10.08 8.43 15.76
CA VAL A 89 10.28 7.60 14.58
C VAL A 89 9.14 7.81 13.59
N ASP A 90 9.51 8.07 12.34
CA ASP A 90 8.58 7.99 11.22
C ASP A 90 8.49 6.50 10.79
N ARG A 91 7.31 5.88 10.98
CA ARG A 91 7.09 4.48 10.62
C ARG A 91 7.26 4.20 9.14
N GLU A 92 7.09 5.22 8.31
CA GLU A 92 7.22 5.09 6.86
C GLU A 92 8.68 5.15 6.40
N GLU A 93 9.58 5.76 7.19
CA GLU A 93 11.03 5.71 6.98
C GLU A 93 11.69 4.51 7.69
N ARG A 94 11.10 4.05 8.81
CA ARG A 94 11.61 2.93 9.62
C ARG A 94 10.50 1.92 9.97
N PRO A 95 9.90 1.28 8.95
CA PRO A 95 8.89 0.24 9.18
C PRO A 95 9.44 -1.00 9.89
N ASP A 96 10.75 -1.22 9.85
CA ASP A 96 11.46 -2.25 10.59
C ASP A 96 11.40 -2.01 12.10
N VAL A 97 11.63 -0.78 12.56
CA VAL A 97 11.48 -0.36 13.96
C VAL A 97 10.02 -0.43 14.38
N ASP A 98 9.11 0.12 13.56
CA ASP A 98 7.66 0.09 13.81
C ASP A 98 7.17 -1.35 14.03
N LYS A 99 7.53 -2.28 13.15
CA LYS A 99 7.08 -3.67 13.21
C LYS A 99 7.50 -4.37 14.51
N ILE A 100 8.73 -4.18 14.95
CA ILE A 100 9.25 -4.78 16.18
C ILE A 100 8.41 -4.34 17.39
N TYR A 101 8.23 -3.03 17.56
CA TYR A 101 7.55 -2.50 18.73
C TYR A 101 6.02 -2.58 18.63
N MET A 102 5.45 -2.55 17.43
CA MET A 102 4.03 -2.82 17.22
C MET A 102 3.67 -4.27 17.60
N THR A 103 4.55 -5.24 17.26
CA THR A 103 4.36 -6.64 17.70
C THR A 103 4.32 -6.74 19.21
N PHE A 104 5.20 -6.01 19.92
CA PHE A 104 5.16 -5.94 21.38
C PHE A 104 3.86 -5.33 21.91
N VAL A 105 3.44 -4.18 21.34
CA VAL A 105 2.20 -3.50 21.79
C VAL A 105 0.99 -4.39 21.56
N GLN A 106 0.86 -5.01 20.40
CA GLN A 106 -0.24 -5.93 20.09
C GLN A 106 -0.27 -7.14 21.04
N ALA A 107 0.88 -7.74 21.31
CA ALA A 107 0.99 -8.89 22.22
C ALA A 107 0.61 -8.55 23.68
N THR A 108 0.82 -7.31 24.11
CA THR A 108 0.60 -6.88 25.49
C THR A 108 -0.73 -6.18 25.74
N THR A 109 -1.30 -5.53 24.71
CA THR A 109 -2.55 -4.75 24.84
C THR A 109 -3.74 -5.36 24.11
N GLY A 110 -3.51 -6.37 23.26
CA GLY A 110 -4.54 -6.98 22.40
C GLY A 110 -4.90 -6.16 21.15
N GLY A 111 -4.29 -5.00 20.94
CA GLY A 111 -4.54 -4.13 19.78
C GLY A 111 -3.31 -3.28 19.45
N GLY A 112 -3.35 -2.58 18.32
CA GLY A 112 -2.27 -1.70 17.87
C GLY A 112 -2.81 -0.52 17.07
N GLY A 113 -1.94 0.45 16.77
CA GLY A 113 -2.27 1.65 16.00
C GLY A 113 -1.32 2.79 16.30
N TRP A 114 -1.46 3.87 15.59
CA TRP A 114 -0.64 5.08 15.75
C TRP A 114 -1.47 6.26 16.29
N PRO A 115 -0.82 7.13 17.11
CA PRO A 115 0.58 7.07 17.56
C PRO A 115 0.84 5.81 18.41
N MET A 116 2.00 5.17 18.21
CA MET A 116 2.49 4.11 19.09
C MET A 116 3.54 4.69 20.03
N ASN A 117 3.38 4.45 21.33
CA ASN A 117 4.26 4.96 22.38
C ASN A 117 4.76 3.81 23.26
N VAL A 118 6.08 3.63 23.30
CA VAL A 118 6.72 2.50 23.99
C VAL A 118 7.84 2.98 24.90
N PHE A 119 7.95 2.39 26.07
CA PHE A 119 9.03 2.65 27.02
C PHE A 119 10.03 1.51 26.98
N LEU A 120 11.30 1.86 26.74
CA LEU A 120 12.38 0.91 26.53
C LEU A 120 13.46 1.06 27.60
N THR A 121 14.18 -0.01 27.88
CA THR A 121 15.44 0.06 28.60
C THR A 121 16.48 0.80 27.77
N PRO A 122 17.64 1.23 28.35
CA PRO A 122 18.75 1.82 27.58
C PRO A 122 19.31 0.90 26.48
N ASP A 123 19.03 -0.41 26.56
CA ASP A 123 19.38 -1.42 25.54
C ASP A 123 18.22 -1.67 24.57
N LEU A 124 17.27 -0.74 24.48
CA LEU A 124 16.13 -0.71 23.54
C LEU A 124 15.12 -1.85 23.72
N LYS A 125 15.16 -2.62 24.84
CA LYS A 125 14.18 -3.69 25.11
C LYS A 125 12.91 -3.11 25.68
N PRO A 126 11.71 -3.43 25.12
CA PRO A 126 10.44 -2.86 25.56
C PRO A 126 9.99 -3.45 26.90
N PHE A 127 9.38 -2.61 27.77
CA PHE A 127 8.80 -3.05 29.02
C PHE A 127 7.39 -2.51 29.29
N PHE A 128 6.98 -1.43 28.61
CA PHE A 128 5.63 -0.89 28.67
C PHE A 128 5.30 -0.17 27.36
N GLY A 129 4.02 -0.17 26.94
CA GLY A 129 3.62 0.53 25.74
C GLY A 129 2.10 0.58 25.54
N GLY A 130 1.71 1.35 24.54
CA GLY A 130 0.33 1.53 24.13
C GLY A 130 0.27 2.41 22.88
N THR A 131 -0.94 2.86 22.57
CA THR A 131 -1.19 3.78 21.46
C THR A 131 -1.31 5.21 21.97
N TYR A 132 -2.41 5.88 21.72
CA TYR A 132 -2.67 7.22 22.22
C TYR A 132 -2.84 7.24 23.74
N PHE A 133 -2.22 8.22 24.40
CA PHE A 133 -2.40 8.54 25.83
C PHE A 133 -3.00 9.94 25.96
N PRO A 134 -4.16 10.10 26.65
CA PRO A 134 -4.81 11.40 26.81
C PRO A 134 -4.01 12.33 27.73
N PRO A 135 -4.15 13.66 27.59
CA PRO A 135 -3.45 14.61 28.45
C PRO A 135 -3.88 14.49 29.94
N ASP A 136 -5.16 14.25 30.19
CA ASP A 136 -5.76 14.04 31.50
C ASP A 136 -6.40 12.67 31.60
N ALA A 137 -6.62 12.17 32.84
CA ALA A 137 -7.24 10.89 33.06
C ALA A 137 -8.65 10.81 32.42
N ARG A 138 -8.81 9.95 31.42
CA ARG A 138 -10.06 9.75 30.67
C ARG A 138 -10.26 8.27 30.35
N TYR A 139 -11.49 7.82 30.27
CA TYR A 139 -11.84 6.44 29.86
C TYR A 139 -11.13 5.35 30.67
N GLY A 140 -10.88 5.59 31.97
CA GLY A 140 -10.17 4.65 32.84
C GLY A 140 -8.66 4.55 32.60
N ARG A 141 -8.08 5.46 31.81
CA ARG A 141 -6.63 5.57 31.57
C ARG A 141 -6.08 6.78 32.31
N PRO A 142 -4.85 6.69 32.88
CA PRO A 142 -4.19 7.83 33.49
C PRO A 142 -3.86 8.89 32.45
N GLY A 143 -3.72 10.15 32.88
CA GLY A 143 -3.17 11.20 32.05
C GLY A 143 -1.71 10.95 31.68
N PHE A 144 -1.28 11.45 30.52
CA PHE A 144 0.07 11.16 30.01
C PHE A 144 1.19 11.59 30.98
N LEU A 145 1.09 12.79 31.56
CA LEU A 145 2.07 13.24 32.55
C LEU A 145 2.09 12.35 33.82
N GLU A 146 0.94 11.90 34.30
CA GLU A 146 0.85 11.00 35.43
C GLU A 146 1.50 9.64 35.14
N LEU A 147 1.28 9.12 33.91
CA LEU A 147 1.92 7.90 33.42
C LEU A 147 3.44 8.03 33.39
N LEU A 148 3.97 9.14 32.87
CA LEU A 148 5.41 9.42 32.84
C LEU A 148 6.01 9.45 34.24
N GLN A 149 5.31 10.07 35.21
CA GLN A 149 5.74 10.13 36.61
C GLN A 149 5.78 8.74 37.26
N GLN A 150 4.77 7.91 37.00
CA GLN A 150 4.72 6.53 37.49
C GLN A 150 5.87 5.69 36.92
N ILE A 151 6.11 5.75 35.63
CA ILE A 151 7.19 4.99 34.96
C ILE A 151 8.57 5.46 35.46
N SER A 152 8.79 6.77 35.57
CA SER A 152 10.04 7.32 36.08
C SER A 152 10.32 6.84 37.52
N ARG A 153 9.33 6.88 38.40
CA ARG A 153 9.45 6.37 39.76
C ARG A 153 9.78 4.86 39.78
N LEU A 154 9.02 4.05 39.04
CA LEU A 154 9.26 2.61 38.97
C LEU A 154 10.65 2.29 38.42
N TRP A 155 11.15 3.06 37.44
CA TRP A 155 12.50 2.91 36.90
C TRP A 155 13.57 3.18 37.99
N GLN A 156 13.36 4.18 38.84
CA GLN A 156 14.29 4.48 39.94
C GLN A 156 14.27 3.42 41.02
N GLU A 157 13.07 2.95 41.44
CA GLU A 157 12.88 2.06 42.56
C GLU A 157 13.12 0.58 42.22
N ARG A 158 12.74 0.13 41.01
CA ARG A 158 12.67 -1.28 40.61
C ARG A 158 13.37 -1.60 39.28
N LYS A 159 14.39 -0.86 38.93
CA LYS A 159 15.10 -0.98 37.65
C LYS A 159 15.53 -2.41 37.32
N GLY A 160 16.07 -3.15 38.28
CA GLY A 160 16.55 -4.52 38.06
C GLY A 160 15.41 -5.48 37.62
N GLU A 161 14.24 -5.32 38.23
CA GLU A 161 13.06 -6.13 37.88
C GLU A 161 12.51 -5.75 36.47
N ILE A 162 12.48 -4.46 36.15
CA ILE A 162 12.09 -3.96 34.83
C ILE A 162 13.03 -4.50 33.75
N ALA A 163 14.35 -4.44 33.98
CA ALA A 163 15.34 -4.94 33.04
C ALA A 163 15.21 -6.46 32.83
N ALA A 164 14.94 -7.23 33.88
CA ALA A 164 14.72 -8.67 33.80
C ALA A 164 13.45 -9.01 33.01
N SER A 165 12.34 -8.31 33.29
CA SER A 165 11.09 -8.47 32.56
C SER A 165 11.23 -8.10 31.07
N ALA A 166 11.90 -6.99 30.77
CA ALA A 166 12.18 -6.58 29.39
C ALA A 166 13.04 -7.61 28.63
N ALA A 167 14.01 -8.23 29.31
CA ALA A 167 14.82 -9.29 28.72
C ALA A 167 13.99 -10.56 28.44
N GLU A 168 13.07 -10.94 29.31
CA GLU A 168 12.18 -12.08 29.10
C GLU A 168 11.21 -11.81 27.95
N ILE A 169 10.62 -10.62 27.86
CA ILE A 169 9.76 -10.20 26.75
C ILE A 169 10.52 -10.28 25.42
N HIS A 170 11.74 -9.73 25.38
CA HIS A 170 12.59 -9.78 24.20
C HIS A 170 12.89 -11.24 23.77
N ALA A 171 13.24 -12.12 24.70
CA ALA A 171 13.49 -13.52 24.39
C ALA A 171 12.23 -14.24 23.83
N ARG A 172 11.04 -13.91 24.32
CA ARG A 172 9.78 -14.44 23.79
C ARG A 172 9.49 -13.94 22.36
N LEU A 173 9.74 -12.65 22.12
CA LEU A 173 9.61 -12.07 20.77
C LEU A 173 10.61 -12.71 19.78
N GLU A 174 11.84 -12.90 20.20
CA GLU A 174 12.87 -13.56 19.40
C GLU A 174 12.49 -15.01 19.07
N ALA A 175 12.03 -15.77 20.07
CA ALA A 175 11.57 -17.15 19.89
C ALA A 175 10.39 -17.23 18.90
N ALA A 176 9.44 -16.29 18.98
CA ALA A 176 8.30 -16.24 18.08
C ALA A 176 8.69 -15.96 16.61
N THR A 177 9.81 -15.26 16.39
CA THR A 177 10.31 -14.92 15.03
C THR A 177 11.24 -15.97 14.44
N THR A 178 11.84 -16.85 15.27
CA THR A 178 12.88 -17.78 14.85
C THR A 178 12.44 -19.24 14.78
N ASN A 179 11.33 -19.63 15.41
CA ASN A 179 10.89 -21.02 15.42
C ASN A 179 10.27 -21.41 14.08
N PRO A 180 10.95 -22.31 13.29
CA PRO A 180 10.31 -22.97 12.18
C PRO A 180 9.18 -23.86 12.71
N ALA A 181 8.03 -23.85 12.04
CA ALA A 181 6.93 -24.74 12.37
C ALA A 181 7.44 -26.20 12.33
N GLU A 182 7.21 -26.97 13.40
CA GLU A 182 7.64 -28.39 13.51
C GLU A 182 7.04 -29.30 12.43
N SER A 183 5.99 -28.86 11.75
CA SER A 183 5.40 -29.55 10.59
C SER A 183 4.96 -28.54 9.53
N ASN A 184 5.41 -28.72 8.30
CA ASN A 184 4.93 -27.96 7.14
C ASN A 184 3.82 -28.74 6.45
N PRO A 185 2.54 -28.42 6.68
CA PRO A 185 1.44 -29.09 6.03
C PRO A 185 1.47 -28.85 4.50
N PRO A 186 0.97 -29.82 3.69
CA PRO A 186 0.97 -29.68 2.25
C PRO A 186 0.06 -28.51 1.82
N LEU A 187 0.58 -27.63 0.98
CA LEU A 187 -0.19 -26.55 0.37
C LEU A 187 -0.91 -27.06 -0.87
N THR A 188 -2.23 -27.10 -0.81
CA THR A 188 -3.11 -27.59 -1.88
C THR A 188 -4.13 -26.52 -2.26
N ALA A 189 -4.91 -26.78 -3.33
CA ALA A 189 -6.02 -25.91 -3.72
C ALA A 189 -7.11 -25.78 -2.65
N ASP A 190 -7.20 -26.71 -1.69
CA ASP A 190 -8.18 -26.63 -0.61
C ASP A 190 -7.86 -25.50 0.38
N VAL A 191 -6.57 -25.11 0.52
CA VAL A 191 -6.19 -23.92 1.28
C VAL A 191 -6.84 -22.67 0.69
N LEU A 192 -6.85 -22.54 -0.65
CA LEU A 192 -7.49 -21.41 -1.34
C LEU A 192 -9.00 -21.45 -1.20
N LYS A 193 -9.64 -22.63 -1.28
CA LYS A 193 -11.10 -22.76 -1.06
C LYS A 193 -11.48 -22.35 0.35
N ASN A 194 -10.76 -22.88 1.35
CA ASN A 194 -10.99 -22.53 2.74
C ASN A 194 -10.82 -21.02 2.99
N ALA A 195 -9.77 -20.42 2.44
CA ALA A 195 -9.56 -18.96 2.52
C ALA A 195 -10.73 -18.19 1.89
N ALA A 196 -11.17 -18.58 0.71
CA ALA A 196 -12.31 -17.94 0.04
C ALA A 196 -13.60 -18.00 0.89
N GLU A 197 -13.91 -19.13 1.50
CA GLU A 197 -15.08 -19.28 2.39
C GLU A 197 -14.97 -18.40 3.65
N ILE A 198 -13.77 -18.31 4.25
CA ILE A 198 -13.53 -17.42 5.40
C ILE A 198 -13.76 -15.96 5.00
N PHE A 199 -13.22 -15.51 3.86
CA PHE A 199 -13.46 -14.12 3.40
C PHE A 199 -14.92 -13.87 3.03
N LYS A 200 -15.58 -14.80 2.33
CA LYS A 200 -17.01 -14.70 2.01
C LYS A 200 -17.87 -14.59 3.28
N SER A 201 -17.51 -15.27 4.37
CA SER A 201 -18.24 -15.19 5.64
C SER A 201 -18.19 -13.82 6.31
N SER A 202 -17.18 -13.00 5.99
CA SER A 202 -17.02 -11.62 6.52
C SER A 202 -17.61 -10.55 5.59
N TYR A 203 -18.22 -10.93 4.47
CA TYR A 203 -18.77 -10.02 3.48
C TYR A 203 -20.01 -9.29 3.97
N ASP A 204 -20.06 -7.98 3.73
CA ASP A 204 -21.25 -7.15 3.97
C ASP A 204 -22.18 -7.15 2.72
N PRO A 205 -23.34 -7.82 2.79
CA PRO A 205 -24.22 -7.94 1.62
C PRO A 205 -24.97 -6.64 1.29
N VAL A 206 -25.01 -5.66 2.19
CA VAL A 206 -25.73 -4.39 2.00
C VAL A 206 -24.79 -3.32 1.39
N HIS A 207 -23.61 -3.18 1.99
CA HIS A 207 -22.68 -2.11 1.63
C HIS A 207 -21.44 -2.59 0.87
N GLY A 208 -21.27 -3.89 0.67
CA GLY A 208 -20.04 -4.46 0.14
C GLY A 208 -18.87 -4.33 1.11
N GLY A 209 -17.73 -4.92 0.76
CA GLY A 209 -16.54 -4.96 1.61
C GLY A 209 -16.51 -6.17 2.54
N PHE A 210 -15.36 -6.36 3.18
CA PHE A 210 -15.06 -7.51 4.02
C PHE A 210 -14.61 -7.01 5.39
N GLY A 211 -15.24 -7.51 6.46
CA GLY A 211 -14.97 -7.08 7.83
C GLY A 211 -15.88 -5.97 8.36
N GLY A 212 -15.54 -5.43 9.53
CA GLY A 212 -16.34 -4.47 10.29
C GLY A 212 -15.96 -2.99 10.05
N VAL A 213 -16.41 -2.13 10.97
CA VAL A 213 -16.11 -0.69 11.03
C VAL A 213 -14.96 -0.47 12.02
N PRO A 214 -13.95 0.39 11.71
CA PRO A 214 -13.76 1.12 10.45
C PRO A 214 -13.49 0.20 9.26
N LYS A 215 -13.94 0.60 8.07
CA LYS A 215 -13.97 -0.25 6.89
C LYS A 215 -12.83 0.09 5.93
N PHE A 216 -11.92 -0.86 5.77
CA PHE A 216 -10.76 -0.73 4.88
C PHE A 216 -11.01 -1.42 3.53
N PRO A 217 -10.55 -0.86 2.40
CA PRO A 217 -10.65 -1.51 1.10
C PRO A 217 -9.97 -2.87 1.00
N GLN A 218 -8.78 -3.03 1.59
CA GLN A 218 -7.94 -4.25 1.63
C GLN A 218 -7.86 -4.98 0.28
N PRO A 219 -7.29 -4.36 -0.79
CA PRO A 219 -7.41 -4.86 -2.17
C PRO A 219 -6.92 -6.28 -2.39
N SER A 220 -5.96 -6.77 -1.59
CA SER A 220 -5.45 -8.14 -1.68
C SER A 220 -6.54 -9.21 -1.47
N THR A 221 -7.52 -8.94 -0.60
CA THR A 221 -8.63 -9.87 -0.33
C THR A 221 -9.60 -9.98 -1.53
N PRO A 222 -10.20 -8.90 -2.07
CA PRO A 222 -11.05 -9.00 -3.25
C PRO A 222 -10.29 -9.51 -4.48
N GLN A 223 -9.02 -9.19 -4.66
CA GLN A 223 -8.21 -9.77 -5.75
C GLN A 223 -8.03 -11.29 -5.58
N LEU A 224 -7.81 -11.79 -4.36
CA LEU A 224 -7.78 -13.23 -4.11
C LEU A 224 -9.11 -13.88 -4.46
N LEU A 225 -10.24 -13.27 -4.07
CA LEU A 225 -11.56 -13.80 -4.38
C LEU A 225 -11.82 -13.86 -5.89
N LEU A 226 -11.36 -12.88 -6.69
CA LEU A 226 -11.44 -12.94 -8.15
C LEU A 226 -10.57 -14.08 -8.72
N ARG A 227 -9.40 -14.35 -8.14
CA ARG A 227 -8.55 -15.48 -8.53
C ARG A 227 -9.24 -16.81 -8.22
N CYS A 228 -9.83 -16.93 -7.03
CA CYS A 228 -10.63 -18.11 -6.64
C CYS A 228 -11.86 -18.28 -7.53
N ALA A 229 -12.57 -17.20 -7.85
CA ALA A 229 -13.69 -17.20 -8.78
C ALA A 229 -13.29 -17.76 -10.16
N ASN A 230 -12.16 -17.31 -10.70
CA ASN A 230 -11.64 -17.80 -11.97
C ASN A 230 -11.19 -19.27 -11.88
N ARG A 231 -10.55 -19.70 -10.78
CA ARG A 231 -10.03 -21.05 -10.60
C ARG A 231 -11.15 -22.08 -10.39
N PHE A 232 -12.14 -21.75 -9.57
CA PHE A 232 -13.17 -22.68 -9.09
C PHE A 232 -14.53 -22.45 -9.73
N HIS A 233 -14.66 -21.48 -10.66
CA HIS A 233 -15.93 -21.06 -11.28
C HIS A 233 -16.95 -20.60 -10.23
N ASP A 234 -16.49 -19.80 -9.24
CA ASP A 234 -17.32 -19.27 -8.16
C ASP A 234 -17.86 -17.87 -8.52
N ASP A 235 -19.02 -17.87 -9.19
CA ASP A 235 -19.69 -16.62 -9.59
C ASP A 235 -20.13 -15.77 -8.39
N GLU A 236 -20.31 -16.38 -7.21
CA GLU A 236 -20.68 -15.66 -6.00
C GLU A 236 -19.54 -14.79 -5.50
N ALA A 237 -18.32 -15.33 -5.42
CA ALA A 237 -17.13 -14.58 -5.06
C ALA A 237 -16.90 -13.39 -6.01
N ALA A 238 -17.06 -13.60 -7.32
CA ALA A 238 -16.96 -12.51 -8.30
C ALA A 238 -18.02 -11.41 -8.06
N ARG A 239 -19.30 -11.79 -7.82
CA ARG A 239 -20.38 -10.82 -7.53
C ARG A 239 -20.11 -10.01 -6.25
N MET A 240 -19.59 -10.63 -5.19
CA MET A 240 -19.24 -9.94 -3.93
C MET A 240 -18.18 -8.88 -4.18
N VAL A 241 -17.14 -9.19 -4.95
CA VAL A 241 -16.06 -8.25 -5.28
C VAL A 241 -16.59 -7.10 -6.15
N LEU A 242 -17.33 -7.38 -7.21
CA LEU A 242 -17.87 -6.35 -8.10
C LEU A 242 -18.81 -5.41 -7.34
N HIS A 243 -19.70 -5.94 -6.48
CA HIS A 243 -20.53 -5.12 -5.61
C HIS A 243 -19.70 -4.25 -4.65
N THR A 244 -18.63 -4.80 -4.07
CA THR A 244 -17.71 -4.02 -3.22
C THR A 244 -17.09 -2.86 -4.00
N CYS A 245 -16.58 -3.10 -5.21
CA CYS A 245 -16.02 -2.06 -6.07
C CYS A 245 -17.06 -0.99 -6.42
N GLU A 246 -18.28 -1.37 -6.75
CA GLU A 246 -19.38 -0.43 -7.03
C GLU A 246 -19.71 0.45 -5.82
N ARG A 247 -19.78 -0.14 -4.62
CA ARG A 247 -20.09 0.58 -3.38
C ARG A 247 -18.99 1.54 -2.96
N MET A 248 -17.73 1.12 -3.06
CA MET A 248 -16.57 2.00 -2.79
C MET A 248 -16.51 3.17 -3.78
N ALA A 249 -16.70 2.92 -5.09
CA ALA A 249 -16.68 3.95 -6.11
C ALA A 249 -17.79 4.98 -5.94
N ALA A 250 -18.96 4.57 -5.44
CA ALA A 250 -20.09 5.46 -5.17
C ALA A 250 -19.97 6.19 -3.84
N GLY A 251 -19.21 5.66 -2.87
CA GLY A 251 -19.06 6.21 -1.53
C GLY A 251 -18.21 7.49 -1.50
N GLY A 252 -18.23 8.17 -0.34
CA GLY A 252 -17.38 9.34 -0.12
C GLY A 252 -15.90 8.98 0.10
N ILE A 253 -15.58 7.69 0.28
CA ILE A 253 -14.19 7.21 0.30
C ILE A 253 -13.47 7.45 -1.04
N HIS A 254 -14.21 7.48 -2.15
CA HIS A 254 -13.74 7.93 -3.46
C HIS A 254 -13.97 9.43 -3.60
N ASP A 255 -12.93 10.18 -3.92
CA ASP A 255 -13.05 11.61 -4.19
C ASP A 255 -13.77 11.85 -5.51
N GLN A 256 -15.06 12.14 -5.44
CA GLN A 256 -15.99 12.27 -6.57
C GLN A 256 -15.66 13.41 -7.55
N LEU A 257 -14.73 14.31 -7.18
CA LEU A 257 -14.28 15.45 -8.01
C LEU A 257 -12.85 15.30 -8.50
N GLY A 258 -11.94 14.93 -7.62
CA GLY A 258 -10.51 14.93 -7.90
C GLY A 258 -9.93 13.55 -8.19
N GLY A 259 -10.71 12.50 -7.97
CA GLY A 259 -10.25 11.12 -8.09
C GLY A 259 -9.37 10.68 -6.93
N GLY A 260 -8.99 9.41 -6.96
CA GLY A 260 -8.27 8.77 -5.88
C GLY A 260 -9.15 8.42 -4.68
N PHE A 261 -8.65 7.52 -3.83
CA PHE A 261 -9.34 7.00 -2.66
C PHE A 261 -8.66 7.45 -1.38
N ALA A 262 -9.48 7.79 -0.38
CA ALA A 262 -9.06 7.89 0.99
C ALA A 262 -8.78 6.49 1.57
N ARG A 263 -8.04 6.45 2.70
CA ARG A 263 -7.48 5.22 3.27
C ARG A 263 -8.53 4.24 3.77
N TYR A 264 -9.56 4.71 4.51
CA TYR A 264 -10.66 3.89 5.04
C TYR A 264 -11.89 4.74 5.30
N ALA A 265 -13.04 4.09 5.46
CA ALA A 265 -14.27 4.72 5.89
C ALA A 265 -14.50 4.47 7.39
N VAL A 266 -15.00 5.48 8.10
CA VAL A 266 -15.34 5.37 9.53
C VAL A 266 -16.72 4.75 9.75
N ASP A 267 -17.50 4.56 8.67
CA ASP A 267 -18.83 3.96 8.67
C ASP A 267 -18.90 2.72 7.75
N ALA A 268 -20.00 1.96 7.88
CA ALA A 268 -20.20 0.75 7.10
C ALA A 268 -20.54 1.01 5.63
N GLY A 269 -21.07 2.20 5.30
CA GLY A 269 -21.60 2.57 3.97
C GLY A 269 -20.60 3.17 3.01
N TRP A 270 -19.30 3.28 3.39
CA TRP A 270 -18.26 3.95 2.63
C TRP A 270 -18.48 5.46 2.46
N LEU A 271 -19.33 6.08 3.32
CA LEU A 271 -19.74 7.47 3.17
C LEU A 271 -18.70 8.44 3.71
N VAL A 272 -18.34 8.32 4.98
CA VAL A 272 -17.41 9.25 5.65
C VAL A 272 -16.03 8.62 5.69
N PRO A 273 -15.06 9.13 4.91
CA PRO A 273 -13.70 8.62 4.97
C PRO A 273 -12.91 9.25 6.13
N HIS A 274 -11.84 8.59 6.55
CA HIS A 274 -10.67 9.29 7.05
C HIS A 274 -9.92 9.85 5.83
N PHE A 275 -9.87 11.18 5.70
CA PHE A 275 -9.61 11.85 4.42
C PHE A 275 -8.17 11.77 3.90
N GLU A 276 -7.23 11.14 4.62
CA GLU A 276 -5.87 10.93 4.10
C GLU A 276 -5.88 10.03 2.86
N LYS A 277 -5.02 10.34 1.89
CA LYS A 277 -4.84 9.55 0.67
C LYS A 277 -3.42 9.03 0.59
N MET A 278 -3.28 7.70 0.66
CA MET A 278 -1.98 7.03 0.60
C MET A 278 -1.67 6.54 -0.82
N LEU A 279 -0.41 6.65 -1.24
CA LEU A 279 0.02 6.17 -2.56
C LEU A 279 -0.19 4.66 -2.73
N TYR A 280 0.13 3.87 -1.70
CA TYR A 280 0.01 2.41 -1.73
C TYR A 280 -1.45 1.93 -1.82
N ASP A 281 -2.41 2.61 -1.18
CA ASP A 281 -3.83 2.28 -1.29
C ASP A 281 -4.31 2.51 -2.72
N ASN A 282 -3.99 3.68 -3.29
CA ASN A 282 -4.36 4.05 -4.64
C ASN A 282 -3.71 3.15 -5.69
N ALA A 283 -2.47 2.70 -5.50
CA ALA A 283 -1.79 1.75 -6.39
C ALA A 283 -2.52 0.40 -6.44
N GLN A 284 -2.86 -0.15 -5.29
CA GLN A 284 -3.53 -1.44 -5.17
C GLN A 284 -4.99 -1.37 -5.66
N LEU A 285 -5.71 -0.27 -5.34
CA LEU A 285 -7.07 -0.05 -5.80
C LEU A 285 -7.13 0.11 -7.33
N ALA A 286 -6.20 0.83 -7.95
CA ALA A 286 -6.13 0.92 -9.41
C ALA A 286 -6.03 -0.48 -10.04
N GLN A 287 -5.20 -1.36 -9.49
CA GLN A 287 -5.08 -2.75 -9.96
C GLN A 287 -6.37 -3.56 -9.73
N LEU A 288 -7.03 -3.41 -8.58
CA LEU A 288 -8.31 -4.07 -8.30
C LEU A 288 -9.40 -3.63 -9.30
N TYR A 289 -9.50 -2.33 -9.60
CA TYR A 289 -10.49 -1.83 -10.56
C TYR A 289 -10.17 -2.26 -12.01
N LEU A 290 -8.91 -2.45 -12.38
CA LEU A 290 -8.54 -3.08 -13.65
C LEU A 290 -8.97 -4.55 -13.69
N ASP A 291 -8.82 -5.30 -12.59
CA ASP A 291 -9.31 -6.67 -12.47
C ASP A 291 -10.84 -6.73 -12.59
N ALA A 292 -11.54 -5.86 -11.87
CA ALA A 292 -13.00 -5.76 -11.94
C ALA A 292 -13.49 -5.43 -13.36
N PHE A 293 -12.79 -4.53 -14.08
CA PHE A 293 -13.08 -4.25 -15.49
C PHE A 293 -12.89 -5.49 -16.36
N LEU A 294 -11.77 -6.20 -16.23
CA LEU A 294 -11.47 -7.38 -17.06
C LEU A 294 -12.44 -8.55 -16.80
N VAL A 295 -12.94 -8.68 -15.55
CA VAL A 295 -13.91 -9.72 -15.18
C VAL A 295 -15.31 -9.38 -15.65
N SER A 296 -15.77 -8.13 -15.43
CA SER A 296 -17.15 -7.72 -15.70
C SER A 296 -17.40 -7.21 -17.11
N GLY A 297 -16.37 -6.66 -17.77
CA GLY A 297 -16.49 -5.88 -19.00
C GLY A 297 -17.14 -4.49 -18.81
N ASP A 298 -17.43 -4.08 -17.56
CA ASP A 298 -18.07 -2.81 -17.27
C ASP A 298 -17.06 -1.65 -17.29
N ALA A 299 -17.23 -0.74 -18.25
CA ALA A 299 -16.35 0.40 -18.45
C ALA A 299 -16.25 1.33 -17.22
N ARG A 300 -17.25 1.34 -16.32
CA ARG A 300 -17.23 2.14 -15.10
C ARG A 300 -16.03 1.80 -14.20
N HIS A 301 -15.64 0.52 -14.12
CA HIS A 301 -14.46 0.13 -13.37
C HIS A 301 -13.16 0.66 -14.00
N ALA A 302 -13.08 0.68 -15.33
CA ALA A 302 -11.96 1.30 -16.04
C ALA A 302 -11.88 2.82 -15.82
N GLU A 303 -13.04 3.50 -15.73
CA GLU A 303 -13.11 4.93 -15.42
C GLU A 303 -12.58 5.22 -14.02
N VAL A 304 -12.95 4.42 -13.01
CA VAL A 304 -12.41 4.57 -11.66
C VAL A 304 -10.90 4.34 -11.62
N ALA A 305 -10.39 3.33 -12.34
CA ALA A 305 -8.95 3.14 -12.45
C ALA A 305 -8.24 4.35 -13.06
N ARG A 306 -8.83 4.98 -14.10
CA ARG A 306 -8.32 6.24 -14.68
C ARG A 306 -8.34 7.38 -13.67
N ASP A 307 -9.44 7.56 -12.95
CA ASP A 307 -9.58 8.61 -11.94
C ASP A 307 -8.49 8.52 -10.87
N ILE A 308 -8.17 7.31 -10.41
CA ILE A 308 -7.07 7.08 -9.47
C ILE A 308 -5.73 7.48 -10.08
N LEU A 309 -5.42 6.99 -11.26
CA LEU A 309 -4.13 7.20 -11.90
C LEU A 309 -3.93 8.66 -12.32
N ASP A 310 -4.98 9.30 -12.82
CA ASP A 310 -4.94 10.73 -13.20
C ASP A 310 -4.82 11.64 -11.97
N TYR A 311 -5.40 11.26 -10.82
CA TYR A 311 -5.16 11.92 -9.53
C TYR A 311 -3.66 11.85 -9.16
N VAL A 312 -3.05 10.68 -9.24
CA VAL A 312 -1.62 10.51 -8.91
C VAL A 312 -0.74 11.33 -9.85
N LEU A 313 -1.04 11.34 -11.15
CA LEU A 313 -0.28 12.14 -12.13
C LEU A 313 -0.39 13.64 -11.87
N ARG A 314 -1.57 14.13 -11.49
CA ARG A 314 -1.84 15.54 -11.28
C ARG A 314 -1.31 16.05 -9.93
N ASP A 315 -1.51 15.27 -8.85
CA ASP A 315 -1.38 15.77 -7.48
C ASP A 315 -0.23 15.14 -6.70
N MET A 316 0.19 13.91 -7.06
CA MET A 316 1.14 13.12 -6.29
C MET A 316 2.47 12.88 -7.02
N THR A 317 2.78 13.66 -8.07
CA THR A 317 3.95 13.38 -8.92
C THR A 317 5.01 14.48 -8.83
N HIS A 318 6.23 14.07 -8.45
CA HIS A 318 7.42 14.92 -8.52
C HIS A 318 7.78 15.22 -9.99
N PRO A 319 8.28 16.43 -10.32
CA PRO A 319 8.65 16.79 -11.70
C PRO A 319 9.61 15.80 -12.38
N ASP A 320 10.53 15.18 -11.63
CA ASP A 320 11.48 14.18 -12.16
C ASP A 320 10.86 12.77 -12.33
N GLY A 321 9.63 12.53 -11.84
CA GLY A 321 8.88 11.30 -12.07
C GLY A 321 8.70 10.37 -10.86
N GLY A 322 9.23 10.70 -9.68
CA GLY A 322 8.88 10.00 -8.44
C GLY A 322 7.46 10.31 -8.00
N PHE A 323 6.80 9.40 -7.28
CA PHE A 323 5.49 9.64 -6.71
C PHE A 323 5.61 9.92 -5.21
N TYR A 324 4.93 10.95 -4.73
CA TYR A 324 4.87 11.35 -3.33
C TYR A 324 4.07 10.33 -2.51
N SER A 325 4.31 10.31 -1.19
CA SER A 325 3.81 9.26 -0.32
C SER A 325 2.35 9.40 0.06
N ALA A 326 1.91 10.60 0.49
CA ALA A 326 0.58 10.77 1.04
C ALA A 326 0.09 12.23 0.99
N GLU A 327 -1.22 12.40 1.04
CA GLU A 327 -1.91 13.67 1.26
C GLU A 327 -2.69 13.59 2.58
N ASP A 328 -2.53 14.60 3.45
CA ASP A 328 -3.11 14.64 4.79
C ASP A 328 -4.65 14.71 4.76
N ALA A 329 -5.27 14.31 5.86
CA ALA A 329 -6.71 14.45 6.08
C ALA A 329 -7.11 15.89 6.42
N ASP A 330 -6.22 16.63 7.10
CA ASP A 330 -6.50 17.92 7.68
C ASP A 330 -6.19 19.08 6.73
N SER A 331 -7.07 20.06 6.69
CA SER A 331 -6.84 21.37 6.08
C SER A 331 -7.25 22.47 7.04
N GLU A 332 -6.35 23.42 7.30
CA GLU A 332 -6.58 24.53 8.24
C GLU A 332 -7.06 24.03 9.63
N GLY A 333 -6.54 22.89 10.08
CA GLY A 333 -6.84 22.30 11.40
C GLY A 333 -8.14 21.49 11.48
N HIS A 334 -8.89 21.35 10.40
CA HIS A 334 -10.12 20.56 10.35
C HIS A 334 -9.98 19.36 9.38
N GLU A 335 -10.34 18.18 9.84
CA GLU A 335 -10.41 17.00 8.99
C GLU A 335 -11.49 17.16 7.91
N GLY A 336 -11.18 16.84 6.67
CA GLY A 336 -12.12 16.83 5.54
C GLY A 336 -12.53 18.21 4.99
N LYS A 337 -12.12 19.33 5.60
CA LYS A 337 -12.51 20.68 5.16
C LYS A 337 -12.24 20.97 3.69
N PHE A 338 -11.13 20.45 3.17
CA PHE A 338 -10.78 20.64 1.75
C PHE A 338 -11.78 19.94 0.81
N TYR A 339 -12.31 18.78 1.22
CA TYR A 339 -13.13 17.89 0.37
C TYR A 339 -14.63 18.15 0.49
N CYS A 340 -15.09 18.58 1.67
CA CYS A 340 -16.51 18.76 1.97
C CYS A 340 -17.09 20.06 1.39
N TRP A 341 -18.43 20.08 1.24
CA TRP A 341 -19.17 21.20 0.67
C TRP A 341 -20.41 21.51 1.51
N THR A 342 -20.69 22.81 1.71
CA THR A 342 -21.99 23.22 2.20
C THR A 342 -22.96 23.45 1.05
N LYS A 343 -24.25 23.27 1.31
CA LYS A 343 -25.31 23.53 0.31
C LYS A 343 -25.28 24.98 -0.17
N ASP A 344 -24.96 25.92 0.74
CA ASP A 344 -24.85 27.35 0.46
C ASP A 344 -23.67 27.69 -0.47
N GLU A 345 -22.51 27.05 -0.28
CA GLU A 345 -21.36 27.20 -1.20
C GLU A 345 -21.76 26.79 -2.62
N LEU A 346 -22.42 25.63 -2.75
CA LEU A 346 -22.84 25.12 -4.05
C LEU A 346 -23.88 26.02 -4.71
N SER A 347 -24.82 26.57 -3.95
CA SER A 347 -25.83 27.50 -4.50
C SER A 347 -25.26 28.80 -5.06
N ARG A 348 -24.10 29.26 -4.52
CA ARG A 348 -23.41 30.45 -5.02
C ARG A 348 -22.47 30.16 -6.20
N LEU A 349 -22.03 28.92 -6.32
CA LEU A 349 -21.06 28.49 -7.33
C LEU A 349 -21.69 28.04 -8.64
N LEU A 350 -22.83 27.37 -8.56
CA LEU A 350 -23.47 26.66 -9.67
C LEU A 350 -24.69 27.44 -10.20
N THR A 351 -25.07 27.21 -11.48
CA THR A 351 -26.37 27.68 -11.96
C THR A 351 -27.50 26.93 -11.26
N VAL A 352 -28.74 27.40 -11.35
CA VAL A 352 -29.89 26.78 -10.71
C VAL A 352 -30.08 25.32 -11.20
N GLU A 353 -29.89 25.09 -12.49
CA GLU A 353 -30.03 23.76 -13.13
C GLU A 353 -28.88 22.83 -12.65
N GLU A 354 -27.63 23.28 -12.70
CA GLU A 354 -26.46 22.53 -12.20
C GLU A 354 -26.60 22.21 -10.70
N PHE A 355 -27.06 23.20 -9.90
CA PHE A 355 -27.27 23.02 -8.46
C PHE A 355 -28.30 21.92 -8.18
N ASN A 356 -29.45 21.96 -8.86
CA ASN A 356 -30.50 20.99 -8.65
C ASN A 356 -30.08 19.55 -9.01
N VAL A 357 -29.36 19.39 -10.13
CA VAL A 357 -28.81 18.09 -10.52
C VAL A 357 -27.75 17.62 -9.51
N THR A 358 -26.85 18.50 -9.08
CA THR A 358 -25.77 18.20 -8.12
C THR A 358 -26.34 17.78 -6.76
N VAL A 359 -27.30 18.54 -6.22
CA VAL A 359 -27.95 18.25 -4.93
C VAL A 359 -28.65 16.87 -4.97
N LYS A 360 -29.36 16.57 -6.06
CA LYS A 360 -30.04 15.30 -6.24
C LYS A 360 -29.05 14.14 -6.39
N PHE A 361 -27.99 14.33 -7.19
CA PHE A 361 -27.02 13.27 -7.50
C PHE A 361 -26.17 12.88 -6.28
N PHE A 362 -25.71 13.87 -5.50
CA PHE A 362 -24.88 13.65 -4.32
C PHE A 362 -25.65 13.61 -2.99
N GLY A 363 -26.96 13.81 -2.99
CA GLY A 363 -27.76 13.82 -1.76
C GLY A 363 -27.42 14.96 -0.80
N ILE A 364 -27.10 16.15 -1.33
CA ILE A 364 -26.66 17.32 -0.53
C ILE A 364 -27.80 17.86 0.32
N THR A 365 -27.59 17.99 1.63
CA THR A 365 -28.55 18.58 2.58
C THR A 365 -28.02 19.87 3.21
N ALA A 366 -28.89 20.65 3.83
CA ALA A 366 -28.48 21.87 4.54
C ALA A 366 -27.77 21.54 5.86
N GLU A 367 -28.19 20.46 6.50
CA GLU A 367 -27.60 19.95 7.76
C GLU A 367 -26.24 19.32 7.55
N GLY A 368 -25.96 18.84 6.32
CA GLY A 368 -24.78 18.07 5.99
C GLY A 368 -24.89 16.58 6.37
N ASN A 369 -23.88 15.80 6.01
CA ASN A 369 -23.76 14.36 6.32
C ASN A 369 -22.46 14.03 7.07
N PHE A 370 -21.66 15.05 7.44
CA PHE A 370 -20.39 14.92 8.12
C PHE A 370 -20.18 15.98 9.19
N VAL A 371 -19.62 15.58 10.32
CA VAL A 371 -19.16 16.45 11.41
C VAL A 371 -17.82 15.91 11.91
N ASP A 372 -16.80 16.76 11.92
CA ASP A 372 -15.50 16.42 12.51
C ASP A 372 -15.60 16.51 14.06
N HIS A 373 -15.85 15.38 14.69
CA HIS A 373 -15.94 15.26 16.15
C HIS A 373 -14.58 15.33 16.87
N SER A 374 -13.48 15.30 16.16
CA SER A 374 -12.13 15.44 16.71
C SER A 374 -11.76 16.88 17.02
N HIS A 375 -12.40 17.84 16.33
CA HIS A 375 -12.12 19.26 16.49
C HIS A 375 -13.03 19.89 17.59
N PRO A 376 -12.48 20.75 18.49
CA PRO A 376 -13.28 21.39 19.57
C PRO A 376 -14.36 22.34 19.06
N SER A 377 -14.27 22.81 17.82
CA SER A 377 -15.27 23.65 17.15
C SER A 377 -15.60 23.09 15.76
N PRO A 378 -16.41 22.03 15.67
CA PRO A 378 -16.73 21.37 14.39
C PRO A 378 -17.40 22.33 13.39
N LEU A 379 -17.08 22.15 12.10
CA LEU A 379 -17.77 22.83 11.02
C LEU A 379 -19.16 22.20 10.80
N THR A 380 -20.19 23.03 10.60
CA THR A 380 -21.58 22.58 10.39
C THR A 380 -21.96 22.57 8.90
N GLY A 381 -22.97 21.78 8.54
CA GLY A 381 -23.53 21.73 7.19
C GLY A 381 -22.60 21.14 6.14
N GLN A 382 -21.57 20.39 6.57
CA GLN A 382 -20.59 19.77 5.68
C GLN A 382 -21.16 18.51 5.02
N ASN A 383 -21.06 18.43 3.68
CA ASN A 383 -21.42 17.25 2.93
C ASN A 383 -20.17 16.63 2.29
N VAL A 384 -19.92 15.38 2.62
CA VAL A 384 -19.05 14.48 1.84
C VAL A 384 -19.83 14.09 0.58
N LEU A 385 -19.18 14.20 -0.58
CA LEU A 385 -19.83 13.85 -1.83
C LEU A 385 -19.86 12.31 -2.00
N SER A 386 -21.07 11.76 -2.14
CA SER A 386 -21.29 10.35 -2.44
C SER A 386 -22.43 10.21 -3.43
N ILE A 387 -22.37 9.23 -4.33
CA ILE A 387 -23.43 9.00 -5.31
C ILE A 387 -24.60 8.31 -4.60
N VAL A 388 -25.76 8.99 -4.55
CA VAL A 388 -26.97 8.43 -3.96
C VAL A 388 -27.69 7.59 -5.00
N TYR A 389 -27.68 6.26 -4.83
CA TYR A 389 -28.49 5.37 -5.64
C TYR A 389 -29.95 5.40 -5.15
N PRO A 390 -30.95 5.54 -6.04
CA PRO A 390 -32.32 5.41 -5.63
C PRO A 390 -32.57 4.01 -5.05
N ILE A 391 -32.92 3.96 -3.76
CA ILE A 391 -33.34 2.72 -3.11
C ILE A 391 -34.61 2.25 -3.79
N ARG A 392 -34.53 1.25 -4.66
CA ARG A 392 -35.73 0.55 -5.14
C ARG A 392 -36.22 -0.32 -3.97
N SER A 393 -37.21 0.18 -3.25
CA SER A 393 -37.99 -0.62 -2.30
C SER A 393 -38.64 -1.79 -3.05
N GLY A 394 -38.28 -3.01 -2.69
CA GLY A 394 -39.04 -4.22 -2.91
C GLY A 394 -38.99 -4.82 -4.31
N VAL A 395 -37.86 -5.46 -4.65
CA VAL A 395 -37.88 -6.56 -5.65
C VAL A 395 -37.15 -7.75 -5.03
N SER A 396 -37.95 -8.78 -4.69
CA SER A 396 -37.47 -10.07 -4.23
C SER A 396 -36.53 -10.71 -5.26
N ALA A 397 -35.56 -11.48 -4.76
CA ALA A 397 -34.50 -12.15 -5.52
C ALA A 397 -34.93 -13.11 -6.65
N GLU A 398 -36.23 -13.35 -6.80
CA GLU A 398 -36.78 -14.34 -7.75
C GLU A 398 -37.00 -13.86 -9.19
N ARG A 399 -36.85 -12.56 -9.50
CA ARG A 399 -37.11 -12.04 -10.87
C ARG A 399 -35.88 -11.75 -11.73
N ARG A 400 -34.69 -12.19 -11.36
CA ARG A 400 -33.45 -11.90 -12.11
C ARG A 400 -33.06 -12.95 -13.16
N LYS A 401 -33.93 -13.88 -13.55
CA LYS A 401 -33.57 -14.87 -14.57
C LYS A 401 -33.74 -14.44 -16.03
N ASN A 402 -34.40 -13.28 -16.31
CA ASN A 402 -34.70 -12.85 -17.68
C ASN A 402 -34.61 -11.33 -17.90
N SER A 403 -33.64 -10.62 -17.31
CA SER A 403 -33.41 -9.22 -17.66
C SER A 403 -31.97 -9.01 -18.13
N GLU A 404 -31.84 -8.44 -19.32
CA GLU A 404 -30.60 -7.92 -19.88
C GLU A 404 -29.84 -7.05 -18.87
N PRO A 405 -28.49 -6.92 -18.96
CA PRO A 405 -27.69 -6.12 -18.02
C PRO A 405 -28.18 -4.67 -18.04
N THR A 406 -28.90 -4.29 -17.02
CA THR A 406 -29.43 -2.93 -16.86
C THR A 406 -28.29 -1.96 -16.57
N THR A 407 -28.10 -1.04 -17.46
CA THR A 407 -27.28 0.16 -17.45
C THR A 407 -27.63 1.05 -16.25
N LEU A 408 -27.01 0.83 -15.08
CA LEU A 408 -27.33 1.53 -13.83
C LEU A 408 -26.98 3.03 -13.80
N CYS A 409 -26.29 3.56 -14.81
CA CYS A 409 -26.05 4.99 -14.97
C CYS A 409 -26.83 5.67 -16.10
N ARG A 410 -27.57 4.92 -16.95
CA ARG A 410 -28.37 5.53 -18.01
C ARG A 410 -29.75 5.99 -17.60
N ASP A 411 -30.33 5.47 -16.52
CA ASP A 411 -31.71 5.78 -16.12
C ASP A 411 -31.84 6.91 -15.08
N ALA A 412 -30.75 7.61 -14.69
CA ALA A 412 -30.80 8.67 -13.69
C ALA A 412 -30.60 10.10 -14.24
N ALA A 413 -30.10 10.24 -15.47
CA ALA A 413 -29.95 11.54 -16.09
C ALA A 413 -30.32 11.47 -17.56
N THR A 414 -31.12 12.44 -18.01
CA THR A 414 -31.24 12.76 -19.43
C THR A 414 -29.85 13.17 -19.95
N THR A 415 -29.62 13.18 -21.25
CA THR A 415 -28.34 13.66 -21.83
C THR A 415 -27.98 15.05 -21.28
N THR A 416 -28.96 15.90 -21.06
CA THR A 416 -28.87 17.25 -20.48
C THR A 416 -28.41 17.22 -19.01
N ASP A 417 -28.93 16.30 -18.16
CA ASP A 417 -28.53 16.21 -16.74
C ASP A 417 -27.08 15.73 -16.60
N GLY A 418 -26.63 14.83 -17.48
CA GLY A 418 -25.22 14.39 -17.52
C GLY A 418 -24.25 15.51 -17.86
N GLU A 419 -24.57 16.36 -18.83
CA GLU A 419 -23.80 17.53 -19.21
C GLU A 419 -23.77 18.58 -18.10
N LEU A 420 -24.91 18.85 -17.47
CA LEU A 420 -25.00 19.75 -16.31
C LEU A 420 -24.16 19.27 -15.13
N LEU A 421 -24.19 17.97 -14.83
CA LEU A 421 -23.40 17.38 -13.76
C LEU A 421 -21.90 17.46 -14.07
N ALA A 422 -21.47 17.20 -15.31
CA ALA A 422 -20.09 17.33 -15.73
C ALA A 422 -19.59 18.77 -15.61
N SER A 423 -20.41 19.74 -16.04
CA SER A 423 -20.12 21.17 -15.89
C SER A 423 -20.02 21.57 -14.39
N ALA A 424 -20.95 21.10 -13.56
CA ALA A 424 -20.94 21.35 -12.12
C ALA A 424 -19.69 20.78 -11.46
N LYS A 425 -19.34 19.52 -11.72
CA LYS A 425 -18.09 18.90 -11.21
C LYS A 425 -16.84 19.69 -11.60
N SER A 426 -16.75 20.16 -12.83
CA SER A 426 -15.63 21.00 -13.29
C SER A 426 -15.52 22.31 -12.52
N LYS A 427 -16.65 23.01 -12.31
CA LYS A 427 -16.70 24.27 -11.52
C LYS A 427 -16.33 24.01 -10.05
N MET A 428 -16.86 22.95 -9.46
CA MET A 428 -16.55 22.55 -8.09
C MET A 428 -15.06 22.21 -7.93
N LEU A 429 -14.48 21.45 -8.83
CA LEU A 429 -13.04 21.13 -8.82
C LEU A 429 -12.18 22.39 -8.93
N ALA A 430 -12.52 23.29 -9.84
CA ALA A 430 -11.84 24.57 -10.01
C ALA A 430 -11.97 25.49 -8.77
N ALA A 431 -13.11 25.47 -8.09
CA ALA A 431 -13.31 26.20 -6.84
C ALA A 431 -12.51 25.58 -5.67
N ARG A 432 -12.52 24.23 -5.57
CA ARG A 432 -11.74 23.51 -4.56
C ARG A 432 -10.23 23.74 -4.70
N ALA A 433 -9.74 23.85 -5.92
CA ALA A 433 -8.31 24.15 -6.19
C ALA A 433 -7.83 25.48 -5.59
N LYS A 434 -8.75 26.38 -5.21
CA LYS A 434 -8.43 27.68 -4.55
C LYS A 434 -8.43 27.59 -3.02
N ARG A 435 -8.89 26.46 -2.45
CA ARG A 435 -8.85 26.21 -1.00
C ARG A 435 -7.43 25.91 -0.56
N VAL A 436 -7.17 26.06 0.73
CA VAL A 436 -5.91 25.59 1.33
C VAL A 436 -5.87 24.06 1.23
N ARG A 437 -4.87 23.56 0.52
CA ARG A 437 -4.72 22.12 0.29
C ARG A 437 -4.21 21.44 1.56
N PRO A 438 -4.61 20.20 1.85
CA PRO A 438 -3.99 19.36 2.86
C PRO A 438 -2.47 19.27 2.67
N HIS A 439 -1.75 18.99 3.76
CA HIS A 439 -0.30 18.80 3.68
C HIS A 439 0.05 17.63 2.78
N LEU A 440 1.02 17.83 1.89
CA LEU A 440 1.55 16.78 1.03
C LEU A 440 2.82 16.24 1.68
N ASP A 441 2.81 14.95 2.02
CA ASP A 441 4.02 14.24 2.39
C ASP A 441 4.82 13.93 1.12
N ASP A 442 5.78 14.79 0.84
CA ASP A 442 6.55 14.82 -0.41
C ASP A 442 7.78 13.89 -0.42
N LYS A 443 7.90 12.99 0.57
CA LYS A 443 8.91 11.94 0.50
C LYS A 443 8.56 10.90 -0.57
N ILE A 444 9.56 10.29 -1.16
CA ILE A 444 9.41 9.28 -2.21
C ILE A 444 10.00 7.97 -1.68
N LEU A 445 9.14 6.98 -1.47
CA LEU A 445 9.51 5.65 -0.95
C LEU A 445 9.63 4.67 -2.11
N ALA A 446 10.72 3.90 -2.15
CA ALA A 446 10.97 2.92 -3.21
C ALA A 446 9.87 1.86 -3.30
N SER A 447 9.37 1.39 -2.15
CA SER A 447 8.31 0.39 -2.05
C SER A 447 7.00 0.86 -2.68
N TRP A 448 6.47 1.99 -2.25
CA TRP A 448 5.18 2.50 -2.74
C TRP A 448 5.25 2.94 -4.20
N ASN A 449 6.41 3.46 -4.62
CA ASN A 449 6.67 3.76 -6.03
C ASN A 449 6.68 2.48 -6.88
N GLY A 450 7.21 1.36 -6.36
CA GLY A 450 7.15 0.06 -7.03
C GLY A 450 5.72 -0.42 -7.27
N LEU A 451 4.83 -0.30 -6.27
CA LEU A 451 3.41 -0.63 -6.41
C LEU A 451 2.72 0.25 -7.46
N MET A 452 2.93 1.56 -7.39
CA MET A 452 2.31 2.51 -8.31
C MET A 452 2.86 2.39 -9.74
N LEU A 453 4.16 2.12 -9.90
CA LEU A 453 4.77 1.78 -11.18
C LEU A 453 4.07 0.60 -11.82
N GLY A 454 3.83 -0.47 -11.05
CA GLY A 454 3.11 -1.66 -11.52
C GLY A 454 1.67 -1.34 -11.92
N ALA A 455 0.97 -0.48 -11.17
CA ALA A 455 -0.38 -0.05 -11.50
C ALA A 455 -0.43 0.74 -12.83
N PHE A 456 0.49 1.68 -13.04
CA PHE A 456 0.61 2.41 -14.30
C PHE A 456 0.97 1.50 -15.49
N ALA A 457 1.94 0.61 -15.29
CA ALA A 457 2.35 -0.34 -16.32
C ALA A 457 1.18 -1.22 -16.77
N ARG A 458 0.46 -1.82 -15.81
CA ARG A 458 -0.69 -2.66 -16.09
C ARG A 458 -1.85 -1.88 -16.74
N ALA A 459 -2.12 -0.66 -16.25
CA ALA A 459 -3.14 0.20 -16.85
C ALA A 459 -2.82 0.54 -18.31
N SER A 460 -1.55 0.81 -18.66
CA SER A 460 -1.15 1.06 -20.04
C SER A 460 -1.46 -0.12 -20.97
N ALA A 461 -1.22 -1.34 -20.50
CA ALA A 461 -1.48 -2.56 -21.26
C ALA A 461 -2.97 -2.87 -21.40
N VAL A 462 -3.77 -2.70 -20.31
CA VAL A 462 -5.19 -3.02 -20.28
C VAL A 462 -6.04 -1.94 -20.97
N LEU A 463 -5.78 -0.67 -20.68
CA LEU A 463 -6.56 0.48 -21.20
C LEU A 463 -6.00 1.00 -22.53
N GLY A 464 -4.75 0.70 -22.85
CA GLY A 464 -4.08 1.13 -24.08
C GLY A 464 -3.72 2.62 -24.10
N GLU A 465 -3.43 3.20 -22.95
CA GLU A 465 -3.13 4.63 -22.81
C GLU A 465 -1.63 4.89 -22.61
N GLU A 466 -1.02 5.53 -23.60
CA GLU A 466 0.42 5.81 -23.65
C GLU A 466 0.91 6.68 -22.47
N LYS A 467 0.07 7.59 -21.97
CA LYS A 467 0.42 8.45 -20.81
C LYS A 467 0.79 7.63 -19.58
N TYR A 468 0.16 6.46 -19.37
CA TYR A 468 0.45 5.58 -18.24
C TYR A 468 1.76 4.81 -18.42
N ARG A 469 2.07 4.35 -19.64
CA ARG A 469 3.37 3.76 -19.94
C ARG A 469 4.50 4.78 -19.71
N ALA A 470 4.35 5.98 -20.25
CA ALA A 470 5.32 7.06 -20.08
C ALA A 470 5.55 7.41 -18.60
N ALA A 471 4.48 7.40 -17.78
CA ALA A 471 4.58 7.62 -16.34
C ALA A 471 5.37 6.51 -15.63
N ALA A 472 5.05 5.24 -15.90
CA ALA A 472 5.76 4.09 -15.35
C ALA A 472 7.26 4.11 -15.70
N GLU A 473 7.60 4.34 -16.96
CA GLU A 473 8.99 4.43 -17.41
C GLU A 473 9.73 5.65 -16.79
N LYS A 474 9.04 6.78 -16.66
CA LYS A 474 9.63 7.97 -16.03
C LYS A 474 9.90 7.72 -14.55
N ASN A 475 8.98 7.03 -13.86
CA ASN A 475 9.16 6.63 -12.47
C ASN A 475 10.32 5.65 -12.30
N LEU A 476 10.42 4.63 -13.17
CA LEU A 476 11.55 3.69 -13.13
C LEU A 476 12.89 4.42 -13.31
N ARG A 477 12.99 5.36 -14.27
CA ARG A 477 14.21 6.18 -14.45
C ARG A 477 14.53 7.02 -13.21
N PHE A 478 13.52 7.57 -12.53
CA PHE A 478 13.70 8.28 -11.27
C PHE A 478 14.34 7.36 -10.21
N ILE A 479 13.74 6.18 -9.97
CA ILE A 479 14.24 5.22 -8.98
C ILE A 479 15.67 4.79 -9.31
N GLN A 480 15.95 4.42 -10.55
CA GLN A 480 17.29 4.03 -11.00
C GLN A 480 18.33 5.14 -10.81
N SER A 481 17.96 6.40 -10.99
CA SER A 481 18.90 7.52 -10.89
C SER A 481 19.08 8.06 -9.47
N LYS A 482 18.07 7.92 -8.59
CA LYS A 482 18.06 8.55 -7.26
C LYS A 482 18.22 7.55 -6.11
N LEU A 483 17.67 6.36 -6.24
CA LEU A 483 17.58 5.37 -5.17
C LEU A 483 18.38 4.08 -5.44
N TRP A 484 18.68 3.77 -6.71
CA TRP A 484 19.46 2.58 -7.06
C TRP A 484 20.95 2.89 -7.15
N GLN A 485 21.77 2.03 -6.58
CA GLN A 485 23.23 2.05 -6.72
C GLN A 485 23.66 0.70 -7.29
N PRO A 486 24.05 0.65 -8.59
CA PRO A 486 24.51 -0.58 -9.21
C PRO A 486 25.79 -1.11 -8.58
N GLN A 487 26.03 -2.39 -8.74
CA GLN A 487 27.27 -3.03 -8.28
C GLN A 487 28.48 -2.40 -8.96
N SER A 488 29.51 -2.05 -8.19
CA SER A 488 30.76 -1.55 -8.78
C SER A 488 31.53 -2.68 -9.45
N GLY A 489 31.81 -2.55 -10.76
CA GLY A 489 32.34 -3.60 -11.65
C GLY A 489 33.73 -4.19 -11.34
N ALA A 490 34.37 -3.82 -10.22
CA ALA A 490 35.75 -4.25 -9.89
C ALA A 490 35.84 -5.48 -8.95
N ALA A 491 34.75 -5.98 -8.35
CA ALA A 491 34.79 -6.94 -7.25
C ALA A 491 34.31 -8.38 -7.59
N VAL A 492 33.87 -8.68 -8.79
CA VAL A 492 33.04 -9.88 -9.08
C VAL A 492 33.84 -11.17 -9.30
N SER A 493 35.14 -11.11 -9.65
CA SER A 493 35.83 -12.30 -10.18
C SER A 493 36.52 -13.21 -9.17
N ALA A 494 36.75 -12.81 -7.90
CA ALA A 494 37.62 -13.57 -7.00
C ALA A 494 37.30 -13.54 -5.49
N ALA A 495 36.14 -13.01 -5.06
CA ALA A 495 35.88 -12.82 -3.63
C ALA A 495 35.16 -14.05 -3.00
N PRO A 496 35.50 -14.42 -1.72
CA PRO A 496 34.73 -15.39 -0.92
C PRO A 496 33.25 -15.00 -0.78
N LYS A 497 32.37 -16.01 -0.54
CA LYS A 497 30.90 -15.80 -0.43
C LYS A 497 30.47 -14.64 0.48
N GLU A 498 31.20 -14.37 1.56
CA GLU A 498 30.92 -13.27 2.48
C GLU A 498 31.21 -11.89 1.88
N ARG A 499 32.29 -11.72 1.09
CA ARG A 499 32.58 -10.46 0.38
C ARG A 499 31.66 -10.18 -0.82
N ARG A 500 30.96 -11.20 -1.35
CA ARG A 500 29.95 -11.01 -2.41
C ARG A 500 28.71 -10.28 -1.90
N ARG A 501 28.38 -10.37 -0.59
CA ARG A 501 27.26 -9.65 0.03
C ARG A 501 27.50 -8.14 0.14
N ASP A 502 28.76 -7.74 0.41
CA ASP A 502 29.13 -6.31 0.52
C ASP A 502 29.23 -5.58 -0.84
N ALA A 503 29.19 -6.32 -1.93
CA ALA A 503 29.32 -5.79 -3.30
C ALA A 503 28.01 -5.84 -4.11
N CYS A 504 26.88 -6.21 -3.50
CA CYS A 504 25.58 -6.25 -4.18
C CYS A 504 25.08 -4.84 -4.52
N ALA A 505 24.34 -4.75 -5.62
CA ALA A 505 23.58 -3.54 -5.94
C ALA A 505 22.62 -3.17 -4.80
N THR A 506 22.47 -1.88 -4.55
CA THR A 506 21.74 -1.38 -3.38
C THR A 506 20.57 -0.51 -3.80
N LEU A 507 19.35 -0.81 -3.28
CA LEU A 507 18.19 0.04 -3.35
C LEU A 507 17.98 0.71 -1.99
N PHE A 508 18.01 2.04 -1.97
CA PHE A 508 17.73 2.85 -0.79
C PHE A 508 16.23 3.08 -0.65
N HIS A 509 15.75 3.17 0.58
CA HIS A 509 14.33 3.18 0.88
C HIS A 509 13.64 4.51 0.52
N ARG A 510 14.26 5.65 0.89
CA ARG A 510 13.63 6.98 0.80
C ARG A 510 14.51 8.01 0.07
N TRP A 511 13.87 8.84 -0.75
CA TRP A 511 14.43 10.08 -1.29
C TRP A 511 13.53 11.28 -0.97
N ARG A 512 14.16 12.40 -0.56
CA ARG A 512 13.50 13.71 -0.37
C ARG A 512 14.50 14.84 -0.46
N ASP A 513 14.14 15.99 -1.08
CA ASP A 513 14.98 17.20 -1.19
C ASP A 513 16.41 16.92 -1.66
N GLY A 514 16.58 16.12 -2.68
CA GLY A 514 17.89 15.80 -3.24
C GLY A 514 18.74 14.83 -2.41
N LYS A 515 18.20 14.29 -1.30
CA LYS A 515 18.90 13.36 -0.41
C LYS A 515 18.16 12.04 -0.30
N ARG A 516 18.89 10.94 -0.40
CA ARG A 516 18.44 9.61 -0.06
C ARG A 516 18.88 9.25 1.37
N ASP A 517 18.20 8.30 1.98
CA ASP A 517 18.65 7.67 3.22
C ASP A 517 19.71 6.58 2.95
N ASN A 518 20.01 5.78 3.97
CA ASN A 518 20.89 4.62 3.88
C ASN A 518 20.19 3.32 4.36
N VAL A 519 18.86 3.33 4.42
CA VAL A 519 18.03 2.20 4.87
C VAL A 519 17.76 1.26 3.70
N GLN A 520 17.83 -0.05 3.96
CA GLN A 520 17.51 -1.09 2.98
C GLN A 520 16.45 -2.02 3.59
N LEU A 521 15.33 -2.13 2.92
CA LEU A 521 14.17 -2.90 3.35
C LEU A 521 13.69 -3.83 2.25
N LEU A 522 13.27 -5.03 2.62
CA LEU A 522 12.74 -6.04 1.70
C LEU A 522 11.61 -5.51 0.82
N GLU A 523 10.68 -4.76 1.39
CA GLU A 523 9.51 -4.22 0.68
C GLU A 523 9.90 -3.32 -0.48
N GLY A 524 10.98 -2.53 -0.36
CA GLY A 524 11.49 -1.72 -1.45
C GLY A 524 11.88 -2.56 -2.66
N TYR A 525 12.64 -3.63 -2.42
CA TYR A 525 13.06 -4.55 -3.49
C TYR A 525 11.88 -5.36 -4.04
N ALA A 526 11.04 -5.92 -3.17
CA ALA A 526 9.95 -6.80 -3.57
C ALA A 526 8.88 -6.07 -4.40
N PHE A 527 8.47 -4.88 -3.95
CA PHE A 527 7.42 -4.12 -4.63
C PHE A 527 7.93 -3.51 -5.94
N LEU A 528 9.19 -3.03 -5.95
CA LEU A 528 9.79 -2.56 -7.19
C LEU A 528 9.98 -3.70 -8.19
N LEU A 529 10.45 -4.87 -7.75
CA LEU A 529 10.58 -6.05 -8.60
C LEU A 529 9.23 -6.43 -9.23
N TYR A 530 8.16 -6.47 -8.41
CA TYR A 530 6.81 -6.75 -8.90
C TYR A 530 6.37 -5.71 -9.94
N GLY A 531 6.56 -4.41 -9.68
CA GLY A 531 6.22 -3.34 -10.60
C GLY A 531 7.02 -3.38 -11.92
N VAL A 532 8.31 -3.71 -11.85
CA VAL A 532 9.17 -3.84 -13.05
C VAL A 532 8.79 -5.07 -13.89
N ILE A 533 8.35 -6.17 -13.26
CA ILE A 533 7.79 -7.32 -14.00
C ILE A 533 6.50 -6.92 -14.74
N GLU A 534 5.59 -6.19 -14.09
CA GLU A 534 4.38 -5.66 -14.75
C GLU A 534 4.74 -4.72 -15.92
N LEU A 535 5.79 -3.90 -15.78
CA LEU A 535 6.27 -3.05 -16.87
C LEU A 535 6.89 -3.86 -18.00
N TYR A 536 7.65 -4.92 -17.69
CA TYR A 536 8.15 -5.85 -18.70
C TYR A 536 7.00 -6.50 -19.46
N GLU A 537 6.01 -7.07 -18.77
CA GLU A 537 4.85 -7.71 -19.41
C GLU A 537 4.04 -6.73 -20.27
N ALA A 538 4.02 -5.44 -19.91
CA ALA A 538 3.31 -4.40 -20.65
C ALA A 538 4.07 -3.88 -21.89
N THR A 539 5.40 -4.05 -21.94
CA THR A 539 6.25 -3.48 -23.01
C THR A 539 7.03 -4.52 -23.80
N LEU A 540 7.35 -5.65 -23.18
CA LEU A 540 8.24 -6.71 -23.63
C LEU A 540 9.67 -6.24 -23.95
N GLU A 541 10.09 -5.09 -23.39
CA GLU A 541 11.43 -4.54 -23.58
C GLU A 541 12.46 -5.29 -22.73
N PRO A 542 13.50 -5.92 -23.31
CA PRO A 542 14.47 -6.73 -22.59
C PRO A 542 15.15 -6.00 -21.40
N LYS A 543 15.40 -4.70 -21.53
CA LYS A 543 16.04 -3.91 -20.46
C LYS A 543 15.28 -3.93 -19.13
N HIS A 544 13.94 -4.04 -19.18
CA HIS A 544 13.12 -4.13 -17.97
C HIS A 544 13.26 -5.51 -17.30
N LEU A 545 13.37 -6.56 -18.11
CA LEU A 545 13.61 -7.91 -17.61
C LEU A 545 15.01 -8.04 -17.00
N ASP A 546 16.04 -7.47 -17.64
CA ASP A 546 17.40 -7.45 -17.12
C ASP A 546 17.46 -6.77 -15.76
N PHE A 547 16.78 -5.63 -15.60
CA PHE A 547 16.71 -4.93 -14.31
C PHE A 547 15.90 -5.70 -13.25
N ALA A 548 14.83 -6.40 -13.66
CA ALA A 548 14.09 -7.28 -12.74
C ALA A 548 14.96 -8.42 -12.20
N ILE A 549 15.82 -9.00 -13.04
CA ILE A 549 16.78 -10.03 -12.63
C ILE A 549 17.80 -9.46 -11.65
N GLU A 550 18.37 -8.28 -11.93
CA GLU A 550 19.33 -7.61 -11.05
C GLU A 550 18.72 -7.31 -9.66
N LEU A 551 17.47 -6.81 -9.63
CA LEU A 551 16.73 -6.59 -8.39
C LEU A 551 16.49 -7.89 -7.60
N ALA A 552 16.08 -8.95 -8.27
CA ALA A 552 15.81 -10.24 -7.65
C ALA A 552 17.08 -10.86 -7.06
N GLU A 553 18.21 -10.79 -7.77
CA GLU A 553 19.50 -11.28 -7.30
C GLU A 553 19.98 -10.49 -6.07
N ALA A 554 19.85 -9.16 -6.08
CA ALA A 554 20.17 -8.32 -4.93
C ALA A 554 19.26 -8.63 -3.73
N MET A 555 17.94 -8.76 -3.94
CA MET A 555 16.98 -9.12 -2.91
C MET A 555 17.32 -10.46 -2.26
N LEU A 556 17.62 -11.49 -3.05
CA LEU A 556 18.03 -12.81 -2.54
C LEU A 556 19.32 -12.75 -1.74
N ALA A 557 20.32 -11.99 -2.19
CA ALA A 557 21.60 -11.89 -1.51
C ALA A 557 21.52 -11.17 -0.15
N ILE A 558 20.64 -10.18 -0.03
CA ILE A 558 20.58 -9.31 1.15
C ILE A 558 19.59 -9.84 2.20
N PHE A 559 18.43 -10.37 1.79
CA PHE A 559 17.32 -10.62 2.70
C PHE A 559 16.95 -12.10 2.85
N PHE A 560 17.26 -12.97 1.88
CA PHE A 560 16.79 -14.35 1.87
C PHE A 560 17.47 -15.21 2.94
N ASP A 561 16.65 -15.91 3.74
CA ASP A 561 17.14 -16.95 4.64
C ASP A 561 17.25 -18.28 3.87
N SER A 562 18.43 -18.63 3.48
CA SER A 562 18.70 -19.85 2.69
C SER A 562 18.44 -21.15 3.45
N GLU A 563 18.50 -21.13 4.79
CA GLU A 563 18.31 -22.30 5.65
C GLU A 563 16.84 -22.57 5.91
N ASN A 564 16.12 -21.56 6.41
CA ASN A 564 14.75 -21.70 6.86
C ASN A 564 13.71 -21.24 5.85
N GLY A 565 14.12 -20.55 4.77
CA GLY A 565 13.24 -19.90 3.83
C GLY A 565 12.67 -18.58 4.33
N GLY A 566 11.95 -17.87 3.45
CA GLY A 566 11.45 -16.53 3.73
C GLY A 566 12.53 -15.45 3.70
N PHE A 567 12.09 -14.22 3.82
CA PHE A 567 12.93 -13.03 3.73
C PHE A 567 12.84 -12.23 5.02
N TRP A 568 14.00 -11.80 5.52
CA TRP A 568 14.08 -10.84 6.60
C TRP A 568 13.65 -9.45 6.10
N GLN A 569 12.90 -8.69 6.92
CA GLN A 569 12.45 -7.35 6.56
C GLN A 569 13.61 -6.37 6.39
N SER A 570 14.62 -6.45 7.25
CA SER A 570 15.80 -5.59 7.24
C SER A 570 17.05 -6.32 6.76
N ALA A 571 18.01 -5.58 6.18
CA ALA A 571 19.31 -6.12 5.78
C ALA A 571 20.11 -6.65 6.96
N ASN A 572 21.05 -7.58 6.72
CA ASN A 572 21.92 -8.14 7.76
C ASN A 572 22.80 -7.10 8.47
N ALA A 573 23.06 -5.96 7.82
CA ALA A 573 23.91 -4.89 8.34
C ALA A 573 23.18 -3.93 9.30
N ALA A 574 21.87 -4.05 9.51
CA ALA A 574 21.09 -3.22 10.43
C ALA A 574 21.46 -3.56 11.87
N LYS A 575 22.42 -2.81 12.46
CA LYS A 575 22.94 -3.02 13.82
C LYS A 575 22.13 -2.30 14.90
N ASP A 576 21.22 -1.44 14.50
CA ASP A 576 20.38 -0.60 15.34
C ASP A 576 19.05 -1.25 15.73
N LEU A 577 18.82 -2.51 15.33
CA LEU A 577 17.63 -3.28 15.65
C LEU A 577 17.90 -4.31 16.74
N ILE A 578 16.96 -4.46 17.67
CA ILE A 578 17.06 -5.48 18.74
C ILE A 578 16.79 -6.90 18.26
N LEU A 579 16.05 -7.05 17.15
CA LEU A 579 15.78 -8.32 16.49
C LEU A 579 15.45 -8.09 15.00
N ARG A 580 15.54 -9.15 14.20
CA ARG A 580 15.10 -9.16 12.80
C ARG A 580 13.81 -9.95 12.68
N VAL A 581 12.89 -9.47 11.84
CA VAL A 581 11.57 -10.09 11.64
C VAL A 581 11.41 -10.56 10.20
N LYS A 582 10.70 -11.66 10.01
CA LYS A 582 10.11 -12.05 8.74
C LYS A 582 8.64 -11.69 8.81
N ASP A 583 8.24 -10.65 8.07
CA ASP A 583 6.85 -10.18 8.13
C ASP A 583 5.90 -11.22 7.56
N ASP A 584 4.86 -11.56 8.33
CA ASP A 584 3.87 -12.61 8.11
C ASP A 584 2.43 -12.09 8.10
N TYR A 585 2.26 -10.79 7.80
CA TYR A 585 0.96 -10.14 7.82
C TYR A 585 0.79 -9.14 6.68
N ASP A 586 -0.21 -9.38 5.83
CA ASP A 586 -0.64 -8.45 4.78
C ASP A 586 -1.69 -7.49 5.38
N GLY A 587 -1.27 -6.27 5.65
CA GLY A 587 -2.09 -5.21 6.21
C GLY A 587 -2.77 -4.36 5.14
N ALA A 588 -2.71 -3.03 5.29
CA ALA A 588 -3.09 -2.10 4.24
C ALA A 588 -2.14 -2.21 3.02
N GLU A 589 -0.90 -2.54 3.29
CA GLU A 589 0.10 -2.98 2.30
C GLU A 589 0.31 -4.49 2.44
N PRO A 590 0.59 -5.22 1.35
CA PRO A 590 1.03 -6.61 1.46
C PRO A 590 2.43 -6.69 2.09
N SER A 591 2.76 -7.80 2.75
CA SER A 591 4.10 -7.99 3.30
C SER A 591 5.15 -8.14 2.19
N GLY A 592 6.38 -7.73 2.48
CA GLY A 592 7.51 -7.95 1.57
C GLY A 592 7.70 -9.42 1.19
N ASN A 593 7.45 -10.36 2.13
CA ASN A 593 7.48 -11.80 1.86
C ASN A 593 6.41 -12.25 0.86
N SER A 594 5.20 -11.72 0.98
CA SER A 594 4.09 -12.07 0.07
C SER A 594 4.38 -11.63 -1.36
N VAL A 595 4.80 -10.37 -1.53
CA VAL A 595 5.09 -9.81 -2.85
C VAL A 595 6.34 -10.41 -3.47
N ALA A 596 7.44 -10.56 -2.70
CA ALA A 596 8.66 -11.22 -3.16
C ALA A 596 8.38 -12.63 -3.70
N THR A 597 7.53 -13.40 -3.01
CA THR A 597 7.19 -14.77 -3.41
C THR A 597 6.49 -14.80 -4.76
N LEU A 598 5.46 -13.97 -4.97
CA LEU A 598 4.76 -13.91 -6.26
C LEU A 598 5.65 -13.39 -7.38
N ALA A 599 6.43 -12.34 -7.11
CA ALA A 599 7.35 -11.75 -8.08
C ALA A 599 8.42 -12.76 -8.55
N LEU A 600 9.01 -13.53 -7.63
CA LEU A 600 9.98 -14.58 -7.94
C LEU A 600 9.37 -15.73 -8.72
N LEU A 601 8.13 -16.14 -8.42
CA LEU A 601 7.42 -17.17 -9.21
C LEU A 601 7.18 -16.68 -10.65
N LYS A 602 6.71 -15.44 -10.83
CA LYS A 602 6.51 -14.85 -12.17
C LYS A 602 7.84 -14.72 -12.91
N LEU A 603 8.88 -14.17 -12.27
CA LEU A 603 10.19 -14.00 -12.89
C LEU A 603 10.83 -15.35 -13.24
N GLY A 604 10.72 -16.35 -12.36
CA GLY A 604 11.17 -17.72 -12.64
C GLY A 604 10.45 -18.37 -13.82
N ALA A 605 9.15 -18.12 -13.97
CA ALA A 605 8.36 -18.61 -15.10
C ALA A 605 8.66 -17.87 -16.43
N ILE A 606 9.14 -16.61 -16.39
CA ILE A 606 9.59 -15.85 -17.55
C ILE A 606 10.99 -16.28 -17.98
N THR A 607 11.91 -16.45 -17.03
CA THR A 607 13.34 -16.63 -17.28
C THR A 607 13.82 -18.09 -17.28
N GLY A 608 13.02 -19.03 -16.76
CA GLY A 608 13.44 -20.41 -16.52
C GLY A 608 14.38 -20.57 -15.33
N ARG A 609 14.64 -19.54 -14.54
CA ARG A 609 15.55 -19.52 -13.38
C ARG A 609 14.95 -20.30 -12.20
N LYS A 610 15.56 -21.46 -11.89
CA LYS A 610 15.10 -22.37 -10.82
C LYS A 610 15.36 -21.83 -9.43
N ASP A 611 16.45 -21.08 -9.22
CA ASP A 611 16.77 -20.47 -7.93
C ASP A 611 15.68 -19.51 -7.45
N PHE A 612 15.03 -18.75 -8.36
CA PHE A 612 13.89 -17.90 -8.03
C PHE A 612 12.68 -18.71 -7.57
N THR A 613 12.31 -19.77 -8.30
CA THR A 613 11.18 -20.64 -7.92
C THR A 613 11.45 -21.45 -6.65
N GLU A 614 12.69 -21.86 -6.40
CA GLU A 614 13.09 -22.57 -5.19
C GLU A 614 12.99 -21.66 -3.95
N ALA A 615 13.45 -20.40 -4.05
CA ALA A 615 13.35 -19.43 -2.97
C ALA A 615 11.87 -19.13 -2.62
N ALA A 616 11.03 -18.91 -3.64
CA ALA A 616 9.60 -18.75 -3.48
C ALA A 616 8.93 -19.97 -2.84
N GLY A 617 9.29 -21.17 -3.29
CA GLY A 617 8.78 -22.43 -2.72
C GLY A 617 9.19 -22.63 -1.26
N LYS A 618 10.42 -22.24 -0.86
CA LYS A 618 10.84 -22.26 0.55
C LYS A 618 10.03 -21.27 1.38
N THR A 619 9.73 -20.08 0.84
CA THR A 619 8.93 -19.06 1.52
C THR A 619 7.49 -19.52 1.73
N LEU A 620 6.84 -20.11 0.72
CA LEU A 620 5.51 -20.72 0.86
C LEU A 620 5.48 -21.81 1.94
N ARG A 621 6.49 -22.67 1.98
CA ARG A 621 6.59 -23.71 3.02
C ARG A 621 6.74 -23.13 4.42
N LEU A 622 7.57 -22.10 4.59
CA LEU A 622 7.73 -21.44 5.89
C LEU A 622 6.39 -20.95 6.46
N PHE A 623 5.56 -20.35 5.62
CA PHE A 623 4.27 -19.79 6.04
C PHE A 623 3.09 -20.77 5.87
N ALA A 624 3.33 -22.05 5.56
CA ALA A 624 2.26 -23.02 5.26
C ALA A 624 1.24 -23.16 6.40
N HIS A 625 1.70 -23.23 7.64
CA HIS A 625 0.83 -23.29 8.82
C HIS A 625 -0.05 -22.03 8.94
N ARG A 626 0.54 -20.86 8.66
CA ARG A 626 -0.17 -19.56 8.69
C ARG A 626 -1.26 -19.51 7.64
N LEU A 627 -0.94 -19.90 6.39
CA LEU A 627 -1.88 -19.93 5.27
C LEU A 627 -3.07 -20.87 5.50
N GLN A 628 -2.86 -22.01 6.20
CA GLN A 628 -3.94 -22.95 6.49
C GLN A 628 -4.85 -22.50 7.63
N ASN A 629 -4.28 -21.98 8.72
CA ASN A 629 -5.03 -21.72 9.95
C ASN A 629 -5.48 -20.27 10.10
N PHE A 630 -4.77 -19.33 9.45
CA PHE A 630 -5.02 -17.89 9.52
C PHE A 630 -4.89 -17.23 8.14
N PRO A 631 -5.61 -17.71 7.11
CA PRO A 631 -5.45 -17.23 5.73
C PRO A 631 -5.72 -15.73 5.57
N GLN A 632 -6.55 -15.15 6.44
CA GLN A 632 -6.84 -13.71 6.49
C GLN A 632 -5.62 -12.85 6.85
N ALA A 633 -4.57 -13.45 7.40
CA ALA A 633 -3.34 -12.73 7.70
C ALA A 633 -2.47 -12.48 6.46
N MET A 634 -2.57 -13.31 5.42
CA MET A 634 -1.67 -13.25 4.26
C MET A 634 -2.41 -13.46 2.92
N PRO A 635 -3.45 -12.65 2.61
CA PRO A 635 -4.23 -12.81 1.38
C PRO A 635 -3.38 -12.63 0.10
N PHE A 636 -2.34 -11.80 0.11
CA PHE A 636 -1.44 -11.65 -1.04
C PHE A 636 -0.50 -12.84 -1.20
N LEU A 637 -0.05 -13.49 -0.11
CA LEU A 637 0.72 -14.73 -0.24
C LEU A 637 -0.12 -15.88 -0.81
N LEU A 638 -1.45 -15.86 -0.59
CA LEU A 638 -2.37 -16.80 -1.25
C LEU A 638 -2.46 -16.56 -2.77
N HIS A 639 -2.19 -15.34 -3.29
CA HIS A 639 -2.02 -15.14 -4.74
C HIS A 639 -0.78 -15.90 -5.27
N ALA A 640 0.31 -15.87 -4.49
CA ALA A 640 1.52 -16.63 -4.84
C ALA A 640 1.27 -18.15 -4.78
N LEU A 641 0.53 -18.61 -3.77
CA LEU A 641 0.11 -20.01 -3.67
C LEU A 641 -0.75 -20.39 -4.89
N ASP A 642 -1.77 -19.59 -5.23
CA ASP A 642 -2.61 -19.84 -6.41
C ASP A 642 -1.77 -19.96 -7.70
N PHE A 643 -0.80 -19.05 -7.88
CA PHE A 643 0.10 -19.11 -9.03
C PHE A 643 0.96 -20.37 -9.04
N SER A 644 1.45 -20.80 -7.88
CA SER A 644 2.34 -21.98 -7.75
C SER A 644 1.66 -23.35 -7.96
N LEU A 645 0.33 -23.39 -7.77
CA LEU A 645 -0.46 -24.64 -7.87
C LEU A 645 -0.87 -25.00 -9.31
N GLN A 646 -0.56 -24.16 -10.27
CA GLN A 646 -0.86 -24.40 -11.69
C GLN A 646 0.37 -24.06 -12.55
N GLU A 647 0.51 -24.80 -13.63
CA GLU A 647 1.44 -24.41 -14.68
C GLU A 647 0.97 -23.09 -15.29
N PRO A 648 1.78 -22.01 -15.26
CA PRO A 648 1.36 -20.73 -15.79
C PRO A 648 1.13 -20.77 -17.29
N ARG A 649 0.09 -20.08 -17.76
CA ARG A 649 -0.16 -19.88 -19.20
C ARG A 649 0.83 -18.86 -19.73
N ARG A 650 1.78 -19.30 -20.54
CA ARG A 650 2.77 -18.43 -21.19
C ARG A 650 2.21 -17.91 -22.49
N VAL A 651 2.12 -16.59 -22.63
CA VAL A 651 1.73 -15.88 -23.86
C VAL A 651 3.00 -15.31 -24.46
N VAL A 652 3.61 -16.04 -25.39
CA VAL A 652 4.83 -15.59 -26.05
C VAL A 652 4.47 -14.82 -27.31
N ILE A 653 4.86 -13.56 -27.39
CA ILE A 653 4.68 -12.74 -28.58
C ILE A 653 6.01 -12.64 -29.29
N ALA A 654 6.08 -13.21 -30.50
CA ALA A 654 7.28 -13.24 -31.30
C ALA A 654 7.14 -12.35 -32.54
N GLY A 655 8.10 -11.48 -32.78
CA GLY A 655 8.10 -10.59 -33.93
C GLY A 655 8.73 -9.22 -33.67
N ASP A 656 8.56 -8.31 -34.60
CA ASP A 656 9.07 -6.94 -34.52
C ASP A 656 8.23 -6.12 -33.51
N THR A 657 8.87 -5.69 -32.43
CA THR A 657 8.26 -4.92 -31.35
C THR A 657 7.76 -3.54 -31.77
N ASP A 658 8.28 -2.96 -32.86
CA ASP A 658 7.92 -1.62 -33.33
C ASP A 658 6.67 -1.64 -34.22
N SER A 659 6.19 -2.83 -34.63
CA SER A 659 5.05 -2.94 -35.54
C SER A 659 3.70 -2.73 -34.79
N THR A 660 2.76 -2.05 -35.46
CA THR A 660 1.39 -1.83 -34.96
C THR A 660 0.70 -3.15 -34.59
N ASN A 661 0.87 -4.18 -35.39
CA ASN A 661 0.28 -5.50 -35.16
C ASN A 661 0.83 -6.15 -33.88
N PHE A 662 2.10 -5.95 -33.55
CA PHE A 662 2.68 -6.43 -32.29
C PHE A 662 1.98 -5.80 -31.08
N HIS A 663 1.78 -4.50 -31.08
CA HIS A 663 1.08 -3.78 -30.02
C HIS A 663 -0.39 -4.18 -29.90
N GLU A 664 -1.07 -4.47 -31.02
CA GLU A 664 -2.45 -4.97 -31.00
C GLU A 664 -2.53 -6.37 -30.38
N LEU A 665 -1.60 -7.27 -30.69
CA LEU A 665 -1.53 -8.61 -30.09
C LEU A 665 -1.18 -8.53 -28.60
N LEU A 666 -0.27 -7.66 -28.21
CA LEU A 666 0.07 -7.42 -26.80
C LEU A 666 -1.15 -6.91 -26.01
N ARG A 667 -1.88 -5.95 -26.57
CA ARG A 667 -3.13 -5.48 -25.96
C ARG A 667 -4.18 -6.59 -25.87
N ALA A 668 -4.30 -7.44 -26.90
CA ALA A 668 -5.22 -8.57 -26.85
C ALA A 668 -4.86 -9.56 -25.74
N ALA A 669 -3.58 -9.83 -25.52
CA ALA A 669 -3.09 -10.67 -24.43
C ALA A 669 -3.46 -10.11 -23.04
N HIS A 670 -3.44 -8.78 -22.87
CA HIS A 670 -3.79 -8.12 -21.60
C HIS A 670 -5.31 -7.87 -21.43
N SER A 671 -6.13 -8.03 -22.47
CA SER A 671 -7.58 -7.73 -22.43
C SER A 671 -8.45 -8.86 -21.82
N VAL A 672 -7.85 -9.96 -21.35
CA VAL A 672 -8.56 -11.10 -20.75
C VAL A 672 -8.08 -11.28 -19.32
N TYR A 673 -9.02 -11.40 -18.37
CA TYR A 673 -8.71 -11.75 -17.00
C TYR A 673 -8.21 -13.19 -16.93
N GLN A 674 -6.94 -13.35 -16.68
CA GLN A 674 -6.30 -14.65 -16.47
C GLN A 674 -5.14 -14.42 -15.50
N PRO A 675 -5.37 -14.58 -14.17
CA PRO A 675 -4.41 -14.18 -13.13
C PRO A 675 -3.12 -14.99 -13.12
N ASN A 676 -3.13 -16.19 -13.72
CA ASN A 676 -1.97 -17.11 -13.78
C ASN A 676 -1.31 -17.14 -15.17
N LYS A 677 -1.56 -16.13 -16.02
CA LYS A 677 -0.80 -15.94 -17.26
C LYS A 677 0.47 -15.13 -16.99
N ILE A 678 1.45 -15.33 -17.82
CA ILE A 678 2.60 -14.43 -18.02
C ILE A 678 2.72 -14.10 -19.50
N VAL A 679 3.05 -12.82 -19.77
CA VAL A 679 3.24 -12.33 -21.15
C VAL A 679 4.72 -12.05 -21.35
N LEU A 680 5.32 -12.65 -22.36
CA LEU A 680 6.74 -12.51 -22.62
C LEU A 680 7.03 -12.42 -24.11
N GLY A 681 8.16 -11.78 -24.45
CA GLY A 681 8.71 -11.79 -25.81
C GLY A 681 9.55 -13.03 -26.09
N ASN A 682 10.10 -13.08 -27.29
CA ASN A 682 11.08 -14.10 -27.69
C ASN A 682 12.53 -13.59 -27.70
N THR A 683 12.79 -12.44 -27.05
CA THR A 683 14.11 -11.80 -26.98
C THR A 683 14.51 -11.46 -25.54
N GLY A 684 15.80 -11.29 -25.30
CA GLY A 684 16.33 -10.99 -23.96
C GLY A 684 16.52 -12.23 -23.09
N ALA A 685 16.49 -12.05 -21.77
CA ALA A 685 16.78 -13.09 -20.77
C ALA A 685 15.57 -14.01 -20.46
N VAL A 686 14.71 -14.25 -21.45
CA VAL A 686 13.57 -15.17 -21.33
C VAL A 686 14.02 -16.63 -21.41
N GLU A 687 13.14 -17.56 -21.00
CA GLU A 687 13.36 -19.00 -21.05
C GLU A 687 13.74 -19.46 -22.49
N GLU A 688 14.64 -20.42 -22.58
CA GLU A 688 15.24 -20.84 -23.86
C GLU A 688 14.19 -21.27 -24.89
N PHE A 689 13.17 -22.02 -24.48
CA PHE A 689 12.12 -22.44 -25.41
C PHE A 689 11.41 -21.27 -26.08
N ALA A 690 11.20 -20.14 -25.37
CA ALA A 690 10.55 -18.96 -25.92
C ALA A 690 11.43 -18.26 -26.97
N ARG A 691 12.76 -18.27 -26.77
CA ARG A 691 13.74 -17.67 -27.72
C ARG A 691 13.81 -18.40 -29.05
N VAL A 692 13.56 -19.69 -29.07
CA VAL A 692 13.64 -20.50 -30.31
C VAL A 692 12.32 -20.58 -31.08
N LEU A 693 11.24 -19.97 -30.55
CA LEU A 693 9.96 -19.96 -31.27
C LEU A 693 10.08 -19.13 -32.57
N PRO A 694 9.68 -19.69 -33.73
CA PRO A 694 9.87 -19.05 -35.01
C PRO A 694 8.95 -17.84 -35.18
N THR A 695 9.51 -16.76 -35.78
CA THR A 695 8.72 -15.65 -36.31
C THR A 695 8.25 -15.98 -37.71
N LYS A 696 7.02 -15.62 -38.07
CA LYS A 696 6.48 -15.70 -39.45
C LYS A 696 6.65 -14.35 -40.14
N ALA A 697 5.96 -14.15 -41.26
CA ALA A 697 6.00 -12.90 -42.03
C ALA A 697 5.49 -11.65 -41.26
N GLY A 698 5.12 -11.80 -40.00
CA GLY A 698 4.72 -10.73 -39.07
C GLY A 698 4.63 -11.27 -37.63
N PRO A 699 4.29 -10.42 -36.66
CA PRO A 699 4.15 -10.82 -35.25
C PRO A 699 3.08 -11.91 -35.06
N VAL A 700 3.40 -12.87 -34.19
CA VAL A 700 2.51 -13.99 -33.83
C VAL A 700 2.52 -14.25 -32.33
N VAL A 701 1.43 -14.81 -31.82
CA VAL A 701 1.26 -15.22 -30.44
C VAL A 701 1.30 -16.72 -30.34
N TYR A 702 2.11 -17.25 -29.44
CA TYR A 702 2.11 -18.64 -28.98
C TYR A 702 1.49 -18.72 -27.59
N LEU A 703 0.52 -19.59 -27.41
CA LEU A 703 -0.03 -19.90 -26.10
C LEU A 703 0.51 -21.25 -25.65
N CYS A 704 1.29 -21.23 -24.57
CA CYS A 704 2.01 -22.42 -24.10
C CYS A 704 1.63 -22.75 -22.65
N ALA A 705 1.48 -24.06 -22.37
CA ALA A 705 1.43 -24.61 -21.02
C ALA A 705 2.65 -25.53 -20.86
N GLY A 706 3.53 -25.23 -19.93
CA GLY A 706 4.85 -25.83 -19.88
C GLY A 706 5.60 -25.57 -21.19
N GLN A 707 6.12 -26.63 -21.83
CA GLN A 707 6.82 -26.56 -23.11
C GLN A 707 5.91 -26.91 -24.32
N LEU A 708 4.62 -27.14 -24.08
CA LEU A 708 3.67 -27.45 -25.15
C LEU A 708 2.96 -26.16 -25.58
N CYS A 709 3.16 -25.75 -26.83
CA CYS A 709 2.52 -24.57 -27.39
C CYS A 709 1.44 -24.96 -28.40
N GLN A 710 0.36 -24.18 -28.41
CA GLN A 710 -0.64 -24.25 -29.46
C GLN A 710 -0.09 -23.67 -30.77
N PRO A 711 -0.69 -23.99 -31.93
CA PRO A 711 -0.29 -23.35 -33.18
C PRO A 711 -0.32 -21.83 -33.06
N PRO A 712 0.71 -21.11 -33.60
CA PRO A 712 0.77 -19.65 -33.49
C PRO A 712 -0.34 -18.96 -34.26
N THR A 713 -0.87 -17.91 -33.69
CA THR A 713 -1.90 -17.09 -34.33
C THR A 713 -1.53 -15.61 -34.32
N SER A 714 -1.93 -14.89 -35.40
CA SER A 714 -1.92 -13.43 -35.47
C SER A 714 -3.34 -12.84 -35.36
N ASN A 715 -4.36 -13.69 -35.12
CA ASN A 715 -5.74 -13.27 -35.03
C ASN A 715 -6.10 -12.87 -33.61
N ILE A 716 -6.42 -11.59 -33.41
CA ILE A 716 -6.77 -10.99 -32.11
C ILE A 716 -7.94 -11.72 -31.42
N ALA A 717 -8.99 -12.06 -32.19
CA ALA A 717 -10.17 -12.74 -31.63
C ALA A 717 -9.82 -14.17 -31.15
N GLU A 718 -8.92 -14.86 -31.85
CA GLU A 718 -8.43 -16.18 -31.47
C GLU A 718 -7.57 -16.11 -30.20
N VAL A 719 -6.64 -15.14 -30.11
CA VAL A 719 -5.85 -14.91 -28.87
C VAL A 719 -6.77 -14.72 -27.66
N LYS A 720 -7.79 -13.87 -27.77
CA LYS A 720 -8.77 -13.65 -26.68
C LYS A 720 -9.56 -14.92 -26.35
N LYS A 721 -9.96 -15.70 -27.36
CA LYS A 721 -10.70 -16.96 -27.15
C LYS A 721 -9.84 -18.01 -26.43
N LEU A 722 -8.59 -18.13 -26.80
CA LEU A 722 -7.67 -19.12 -26.22
C LEU A 722 -7.24 -18.77 -24.78
N LEU A 723 -7.33 -17.50 -24.39
CA LEU A 723 -7.03 -17.04 -23.04
C LEU A 723 -8.21 -17.16 -22.08
N LYS A 724 -9.43 -17.24 -22.57
CA LYS A 724 -10.62 -17.54 -21.76
C LYS A 724 -10.65 -19.01 -21.37
#